data_d7c4b31003c1e0a39f8f7a847615cc2a
#
_entry.id   d7c4b31003c1e0a39f8f7a847615cc2a
#
_cell.length_a   1.000
_cell.length_b   1.000
_cell.length_c   1.000
_cell.angle_alpha   90.00
_cell.angle_beta   90.00
_cell.angle_gamma   90.00
#
_symmetry.space_group_name_H-M   'P 1'
#
loop_
_entity.id
_entity.type
_entity.pdbx_description
1 polymer ?
#
loop_
_entity_poly.entity_id
_entity_poly.type
_entity_poly.pdbx_seq_one_letter_code
_entity_poly.pdbx_strand_id
1 'polypeptide(L)'
;MAEERELILKLGQKITDRIGVKVTTKDPEYWGLAGVITDEMAEVALSMKVRVPATAPQIAKKCGKSLERTEELLQEMSVIGLIEYNWENKDHVKQYILPMFVPGCAEFMMMNEKQVEEHPELADFFENMSRLPLEKITPMVPLGGAGIGMHVIPVEQAIPATQQSVSVEHISYWLKKYENKYAVGACSCRRQQRVRGEGTGEIEGELCIGVGDMADYLVETGKGRYIDLNEVLEILQRAEDNGFVHQITNIDGEDKIFAICNCAPGVCNALRTSQLFNTPNLSRSAYRASVESDKCVACGRCVEFCPTGAAKLGQKLCTKDGPVKYPQAELPDAVKWSKEKWDPDYRDNAKINCYDTGTAPCKTACPAHLPVQGYIKMASQGRYMDALKLIKNENPFPAVCGAICNRRCEDACTRGTIDEPIAIDEIKKFIAAKEINEKDRYIPKTVNHEGKQFEEKIAIVGAGPAGMSAAYYLRCKGYPVTVFEREDKAGGMLLNGIPSFRLEKDVIAAEIEVLKTMGVEFRFGIDVGSDVTIQQLRDEGYKAFYIAIGARGGRMAGVPGEDAKGVMSGIEFLNKVNKDEEHMKLSGKTVVIGGGNVAMDVARTALRAGSDDVSMYCLESRDEMPAAKDEIEEALEENISINNGWGPKEIITENGRVKAVVLKKCTSVFNAEKRFAPVYDENDTITIECDNVLLSIGQQIIWGNLLAGTKVELNKNGTAKADPVTYQTAEPDIFVGGDVYTGPRFAIDAIAAGKEGCVSIHRFVHKGHSLTLARD
;
A
#
# COMPACT_ATOMS: atom_id res chain seq x y z
N MET A 1 2.94 43.81 2.89
CA MET A 1 3.28 43.07 4.11
C MET A 1 2.21 43.47 5.12
N ALA A 2 1.48 42.49 5.68
CA ALA A 2 0.54 42.80 6.75
C ALA A 2 1.31 43.39 7.92
N GLU A 3 0.74 44.41 8.56
CA GLU A 3 1.31 45.12 9.74
C GLU A 3 1.59 44.07 10.84
N GLU A 4 2.78 44.12 11.45
CA GLU A 4 3.18 43.20 12.50
C GLU A 4 2.30 43.42 13.74
N ARG A 5 1.57 42.38 14.16
CA ARG A 5 0.66 42.42 15.32
C ARG A 5 1.43 41.97 16.56
N GLU A 6 1.94 42.95 17.31
CA GLU A 6 2.84 42.74 18.46
C GLU A 6 2.19 41.88 19.56
N LEU A 7 0.88 42.05 19.82
CA LEU A 7 0.16 41.27 20.83
C LEU A 7 0.09 39.79 20.47
N ILE A 8 -0.13 39.46 19.18
CA ILE A 8 -0.12 38.07 18.69
C ILE A 8 1.27 37.46 18.84
N LEU A 9 2.32 38.20 18.50
CA LEU A 9 3.69 37.76 18.68
C LEU A 9 4.03 37.43 20.13
N LYS A 10 3.62 38.32 21.06
CA LYS A 10 3.77 38.11 22.51
C LYS A 10 2.98 36.87 22.98
N LEU A 11 1.77 36.67 22.47
CA LEU A 11 0.95 35.50 22.82
C LEU A 11 1.61 34.21 22.32
N GLY A 12 2.03 34.18 21.06
CA GLY A 12 2.75 33.03 20.51
C GLY A 12 4.00 32.68 21.29
N GLN A 13 4.81 33.69 21.68
CA GLN A 13 5.98 33.48 22.53
C GLN A 13 5.63 32.97 23.93
N LYS A 14 4.47 33.36 24.48
CA LYS A 14 4.04 32.95 25.82
C LYS A 14 3.61 31.48 25.90
N ILE A 15 2.97 30.98 24.85
CA ILE A 15 2.39 29.62 24.83
C ILE A 15 3.15 28.64 23.97
N THR A 16 4.34 29.01 23.42
CA THR A 16 5.13 28.10 22.58
C THR A 16 5.68 26.93 23.36
N ASP A 17 5.63 25.76 22.75
CA ASP A 17 6.19 24.48 23.23
C ASP A 17 7.67 24.34 22.87
N ARG A 18 8.18 25.22 22.01
CA ARG A 18 9.57 25.18 21.53
C ARG A 18 10.54 25.84 22.53
N ILE A 19 11.23 25.02 23.29
CA ILE A 19 12.18 25.47 24.32
C ILE A 19 13.31 26.31 23.71
N GLY A 20 13.50 27.52 24.23
CA GLY A 20 14.62 28.40 23.87
C GLY A 20 14.49 29.07 22.49
N VAL A 21 13.33 29.03 21.86
CA VAL A 21 13.06 29.70 20.59
C VAL A 21 12.50 31.10 20.84
N LYS A 22 13.05 32.10 20.13
CA LYS A 22 12.45 33.41 20.02
C LYS A 22 11.50 33.41 18.82
N VAL A 23 10.21 33.54 19.08
CA VAL A 23 9.17 33.57 18.06
C VAL A 23 9.27 34.85 17.23
N THR A 24 9.12 34.70 15.93
CA THR A 24 9.11 35.78 14.93
C THR A 24 7.83 35.70 14.09
N THR A 25 7.58 36.73 13.28
CA THR A 25 6.43 36.74 12.35
C THR A 25 6.45 35.63 11.27
N LYS A 26 7.57 34.94 11.10
CA LYS A 26 7.73 33.80 10.17
C LYS A 26 7.41 32.47 10.82
N ASP A 27 7.32 32.44 12.15
CA ASP A 27 7.08 31.22 12.90
C ASP A 27 5.60 30.84 12.93
N PRO A 28 5.27 29.54 13.01
CA PRO A 28 3.88 29.07 13.04
C PRO A 28 3.10 29.63 14.23
N GLU A 29 3.75 29.86 15.38
CA GLU A 29 3.14 30.48 16.56
C GLU A 29 2.54 31.85 16.27
N TYR A 30 3.10 32.60 15.32
CA TYR A 30 2.56 33.89 14.93
C TYR A 30 1.48 33.77 13.86
N TRP A 31 1.81 33.21 12.69
CA TRP A 31 0.88 33.23 11.57
C TRP A 31 -0.33 32.31 11.78
N GLY A 32 -0.21 31.25 12.57
CA GLY A 32 -1.33 30.36 12.92
C GLY A 32 -2.34 31.05 13.86
N LEU A 33 -1.88 31.92 14.75
CA LEU A 33 -2.77 32.74 15.60
C LEU A 33 -3.30 33.96 14.87
N ALA A 34 -2.48 34.62 14.05
CA ALA A 34 -2.82 35.89 13.41
C ALA A 34 -4.04 35.81 12.49
N GLY A 35 -4.32 34.62 11.90
CA GLY A 35 -5.47 34.38 11.04
C GLY A 35 -6.81 34.37 11.79
N VAL A 36 -6.82 33.91 13.06
CA VAL A 36 -8.06 33.59 13.78
C VAL A 36 -8.24 34.39 15.12
N ILE A 37 -7.19 35.00 15.65
CA ILE A 37 -7.21 35.71 16.93
C ILE A 37 -7.16 37.23 16.72
N THR A 38 -8.04 37.97 17.38
CA THR A 38 -8.00 39.44 17.42
C THR A 38 -6.99 39.96 18.45
N ASP A 39 -6.57 41.22 18.34
CA ASP A 39 -5.67 41.85 19.34
C ASP A 39 -6.32 41.94 20.71
N GLU A 40 -7.62 42.17 20.77
CA GLU A 40 -8.37 42.22 22.02
C GLU A 40 -8.42 40.83 22.71
N MET A 41 -8.57 39.75 21.95
CA MET A 41 -8.47 38.39 22.47
C MET A 41 -7.05 38.10 22.99
N ALA A 42 -6.03 38.54 22.23
CA ALA A 42 -4.64 38.39 22.67
C ALA A 42 -4.34 39.11 23.97
N GLU A 43 -4.89 40.32 24.21
CA GLU A 43 -4.76 41.05 25.50
C GLU A 43 -5.32 40.21 26.65
N VAL A 44 -6.54 39.65 26.49
CA VAL A 44 -7.15 38.80 27.52
C VAL A 44 -6.31 37.55 27.77
N ALA A 45 -5.91 36.84 26.74
CA ALA A 45 -5.07 35.63 26.85
C ALA A 45 -3.70 35.94 27.50
N LEU A 46 -3.09 37.07 27.16
CA LEU A 46 -1.85 37.51 27.80
C LEU A 46 -1.98 37.79 29.29
N SER A 47 -3.18 38.16 29.81
CA SER A 47 -3.45 38.33 31.24
C SER A 47 -3.55 37.00 32.00
N MET A 48 -3.83 35.88 31.30
CA MET A 48 -3.94 34.53 31.87
C MET A 48 -2.54 33.91 32.09
N LYS A 49 -2.42 32.97 33.02
CA LYS A 49 -1.22 32.12 33.18
C LYS A 49 -1.44 30.82 32.43
N VAL A 50 -0.39 30.36 31.74
CA VAL A 50 -0.43 29.08 31.02
C VAL A 50 -0.67 27.92 31.99
N ARG A 51 -1.63 27.06 31.67
CA ARG A 51 -2.05 25.89 32.46
C ARG A 51 -2.56 26.20 33.88
N VAL A 52 -2.91 27.45 34.19
CA VAL A 52 -3.46 27.85 35.50
C VAL A 52 -4.92 28.30 35.34
N PRO A 53 -5.88 27.54 35.89
CA PRO A 53 -7.28 27.89 35.80
C PRO A 53 -7.59 29.26 36.45
N ALA A 54 -8.50 30.01 35.84
CA ALA A 54 -8.99 31.29 36.42
C ALA A 54 -10.44 31.52 36.01
N THR A 55 -11.25 32.06 36.90
CA THR A 55 -12.64 32.42 36.62
C THR A 55 -12.74 33.74 35.82
N ALA A 56 -13.84 33.95 35.10
CA ALA A 56 -14.05 35.16 34.31
C ALA A 56 -13.86 36.48 35.13
N PRO A 57 -14.37 36.62 36.38
CA PRO A 57 -14.09 37.80 37.19
C PRO A 57 -12.61 38.00 37.51
N GLN A 58 -11.86 36.92 37.71
CA GLN A 58 -10.42 37.00 37.98
C GLN A 58 -9.64 37.45 36.74
N ILE A 59 -10.06 37.01 35.55
CA ILE A 59 -9.46 37.37 34.27
C ILE A 59 -9.80 38.85 33.96
N ALA A 60 -11.08 39.25 34.10
CA ALA A 60 -11.53 40.61 33.87
C ALA A 60 -10.74 41.62 34.71
N LYS A 61 -10.53 41.33 36.01
CA LYS A 61 -9.70 42.14 36.88
C LYS A 61 -8.26 42.29 36.41
N LYS A 62 -7.68 41.24 35.81
CA LYS A 62 -6.28 41.23 35.34
C LYS A 62 -6.11 41.96 34.02
N CYS A 63 -7.04 41.79 33.08
CA CYS A 63 -6.97 42.44 31.77
C CYS A 63 -7.55 43.85 31.76
N GLY A 64 -8.24 44.28 32.86
CA GLY A 64 -8.80 45.62 33.01
C GLY A 64 -10.05 45.87 32.15
N LYS A 65 -10.73 44.82 31.68
CA LYS A 65 -11.98 44.93 30.90
C LYS A 65 -13.21 44.71 31.82
N SER A 66 -14.39 45.11 31.33
CA SER A 66 -15.65 44.77 32.03
C SER A 66 -15.85 43.26 32.06
N LEU A 67 -16.57 42.75 33.06
CA LEU A 67 -16.87 41.34 33.20
C LEU A 67 -17.61 40.83 31.96
N GLU A 68 -18.67 41.54 31.54
CA GLU A 68 -19.47 41.21 30.38
C GLU A 68 -18.61 41.05 29.10
N ARG A 69 -17.76 42.04 28.78
CA ARG A 69 -16.88 41.97 27.62
C ARG A 69 -15.84 40.85 27.73
N THR A 70 -15.36 40.60 28.94
CA THR A 70 -14.43 39.49 29.17
C THR A 70 -15.08 38.14 28.95
N GLU A 71 -16.33 37.96 29.41
CA GLU A 71 -17.09 36.70 29.18
C GLU A 71 -17.38 36.47 27.71
N GLU A 72 -17.75 37.51 26.95
CA GLU A 72 -17.90 37.43 25.50
C GLU A 72 -16.60 36.93 24.82
N LEU A 73 -15.47 37.60 25.12
CA LEU A 73 -14.18 37.26 24.55
C LEU A 73 -13.71 35.83 24.94
N LEU A 74 -13.95 35.44 26.20
CA LEU A 74 -13.65 34.09 26.66
C LEU A 74 -14.49 33.04 25.92
N GLN A 75 -15.76 33.31 25.64
CA GLN A 75 -16.62 32.43 24.86
C GLN A 75 -16.12 32.32 23.40
N GLU A 76 -15.84 33.47 22.76
CA GLU A 76 -15.30 33.49 21.39
C GLU A 76 -13.97 32.72 21.30
N MET A 77 -13.03 32.95 22.23
CA MET A 77 -11.75 32.24 22.30
C MET A 77 -11.93 30.71 22.53
N SER A 78 -12.95 30.33 23.30
CA SER A 78 -13.28 28.90 23.52
C SER A 78 -13.84 28.26 22.26
N VAL A 79 -14.70 28.97 21.50
CA VAL A 79 -15.22 28.50 20.22
C VAL A 79 -14.10 28.35 19.20
N ILE A 80 -13.19 29.31 19.11
CA ILE A 80 -11.99 29.22 18.24
C ILE A 80 -11.11 28.05 18.67
N GLY A 81 -11.02 27.71 19.94
CA GLY A 81 -10.16 26.67 20.51
C GLY A 81 -8.84 27.21 21.08
N LEU A 82 -8.70 28.51 21.28
CA LEU A 82 -7.52 29.10 21.91
C LEU A 82 -7.43 28.77 23.40
N ILE A 83 -8.57 28.70 24.08
CA ILE A 83 -8.67 28.35 25.49
C ILE A 83 -9.65 27.20 25.70
N GLU A 84 -9.45 26.48 26.78
CA GLU A 84 -10.35 25.44 27.28
C GLU A 84 -10.97 25.90 28.63
N TYR A 85 -11.99 25.19 29.10
CA TYR A 85 -12.58 25.43 30.39
C TYR A 85 -13.10 24.14 31.02
N ASN A 86 -13.25 24.20 32.37
CA ASN A 86 -13.85 23.16 33.18
C ASN A 86 -14.56 23.76 34.40
N TRP A 87 -15.16 22.91 35.21
CA TRP A 87 -15.80 23.30 36.49
C TRP A 87 -15.12 22.60 37.69
N GLU A 88 -13.87 22.20 37.54
CA GLU A 88 -13.10 21.44 38.52
C GLU A 88 -12.59 22.29 39.68
N ASN A 89 -13.49 22.95 40.35
CA ASN A 89 -13.17 23.70 41.56
C ASN A 89 -14.25 23.47 42.65
N LYS A 90 -13.97 23.88 43.89
CA LYS A 90 -14.85 23.63 45.04
C LYS A 90 -16.24 24.24 44.89
N ASP A 91 -16.33 25.35 44.18
CA ASP A 91 -17.55 26.13 44.01
C ASP A 91 -18.31 25.76 42.74
N HIS A 92 -17.79 24.81 41.97
CA HIS A 92 -18.34 24.32 40.69
C HIS A 92 -18.62 25.46 39.70
N VAL A 93 -17.73 26.45 39.65
CA VAL A 93 -17.80 27.62 38.78
C VAL A 93 -16.93 27.41 37.54
N LYS A 94 -17.43 27.85 36.37
CA LYS A 94 -16.66 27.80 35.13
C LYS A 94 -15.32 28.52 35.26
N GLN A 95 -14.21 27.85 35.01
CA GLN A 95 -12.86 28.38 35.02
C GLN A 95 -12.17 28.10 33.70
N TYR A 96 -11.45 29.09 33.19
CA TYR A 96 -10.81 29.07 31.87
C TYR A 96 -9.31 28.81 32.02
N ILE A 97 -8.77 28.10 31.08
CA ILE A 97 -7.37 27.69 31.04
C ILE A 97 -6.77 28.10 29.70
N LEU A 98 -5.63 28.74 29.71
CA LEU A 98 -4.82 28.98 28.51
C LEU A 98 -3.86 27.82 28.36
N PRO A 99 -4.07 26.89 27.36
CA PRO A 99 -3.19 25.75 27.16
C PRO A 99 -1.90 26.16 26.43
N MET A 100 -1.00 25.23 26.27
CA MET A 100 0.09 25.28 25.28
C MET A 100 -0.47 24.95 23.89
N PHE A 101 0.40 24.94 22.85
CA PHE A 101 -0.07 24.62 21.52
C PHE A 101 -0.44 23.13 21.35
N VAL A 102 0.45 22.21 21.73
CA VAL A 102 0.23 20.77 21.59
C VAL A 102 0.78 20.01 22.81
N PRO A 103 -0.03 19.21 23.49
CA PRO A 103 -1.49 19.07 23.31
C PRO A 103 -2.22 20.30 23.87
N GLY A 104 -3.17 20.82 23.12
CA GLY A 104 -3.94 21.99 23.53
C GLY A 104 -4.60 22.78 22.39
N CYS A 105 -4.32 24.10 22.32
CA CYS A 105 -5.12 24.98 21.45
C CYS A 105 -5.03 24.62 19.95
N ALA A 106 -3.90 24.17 19.44
CA ALA A 106 -3.78 23.79 18.02
C ALA A 106 -4.69 22.60 17.65
N GLU A 107 -4.88 21.65 18.56
CA GLU A 107 -5.80 20.53 18.39
C GLU A 107 -7.26 20.99 18.42
N PHE A 108 -7.63 21.85 19.40
CA PHE A 108 -9.00 22.35 19.51
C PHE A 108 -9.39 23.27 18.34
N MET A 109 -8.45 24.04 17.79
CA MET A 109 -8.67 24.82 16.56
C MET A 109 -9.01 23.93 15.37
N MET A 110 -8.37 22.76 15.26
CA MET A 110 -8.65 21.79 14.20
C MET A 110 -9.98 21.05 14.35
N MET A 111 -10.59 21.04 15.55
CA MET A 111 -11.90 20.41 15.78
C MET A 111 -13.07 21.26 15.27
N ASN A 112 -12.90 22.55 15.08
CA ASN A 112 -13.91 23.44 14.52
C ASN A 112 -13.90 23.39 12.98
N GLU A 113 -14.86 22.67 12.39
CA GLU A 113 -14.90 22.41 10.95
C GLU A 113 -15.03 23.71 10.12
N LYS A 114 -15.99 24.55 10.49
CA LYS A 114 -16.23 25.82 9.78
C LYS A 114 -14.98 26.70 9.78
N GLN A 115 -14.31 26.82 10.92
CA GLN A 115 -13.08 27.60 11.04
C GLN A 115 -11.96 27.05 10.16
N VAL A 116 -11.82 25.71 10.09
CA VAL A 116 -10.79 25.08 9.25
C VAL A 116 -11.09 25.22 7.76
N GLU A 117 -12.37 25.26 7.37
CA GLU A 117 -12.78 25.55 5.98
C GLU A 117 -12.47 27.00 5.58
N GLU A 118 -12.69 27.94 6.51
CA GLU A 118 -12.36 29.37 6.32
C GLU A 118 -10.84 29.64 6.40
N HIS A 119 -10.11 28.87 7.19
CA HIS A 119 -8.69 29.01 7.52
C HIS A 119 -7.92 27.69 7.34
N PRO A 120 -7.77 27.17 6.11
CA PRO A 120 -7.10 25.89 5.87
C PRO A 120 -5.63 25.87 6.29
N GLU A 121 -4.98 27.03 6.43
CA GLU A 121 -3.62 27.16 6.95
C GLU A 121 -3.47 26.66 8.40
N LEU A 122 -4.55 26.49 9.15
CA LEU A 122 -4.54 25.90 10.49
C LEU A 122 -4.07 24.43 10.46
N ALA A 123 -4.24 23.73 9.34
CA ALA A 123 -3.74 22.38 9.18
C ALA A 123 -2.20 22.36 9.15
N ASP A 124 -1.57 23.28 8.44
CA ASP A 124 -0.11 23.44 8.44
C ASP A 124 0.40 23.98 9.77
N PHE A 125 -0.37 24.84 10.41
CA PHE A 125 -0.08 25.31 11.77
C PHE A 125 0.00 24.14 12.74
N PHE A 126 -1.03 23.29 12.81
CA PHE A 126 -1.04 22.13 13.70
C PHE A 126 0.08 21.13 13.37
N GLU A 127 0.38 20.90 12.09
CA GLU A 127 1.51 20.08 11.68
C GLU A 127 2.84 20.60 12.23
N ASN A 128 3.10 21.90 12.06
CA ASN A 128 4.34 22.50 12.52
C ASN A 128 4.42 22.54 14.05
N MET A 129 3.32 22.84 14.73
CA MET A 129 3.29 22.87 16.21
C MET A 129 3.43 21.46 16.81
N SER A 130 3.04 20.43 16.10
CA SER A 130 3.31 19.05 16.52
C SER A 130 4.75 18.63 16.23
N ARG A 131 5.24 18.86 15.01
CA ARG A 131 6.52 18.34 14.52
C ARG A 131 7.74 19.08 15.10
N LEU A 132 7.75 20.41 15.13
CA LEU A 132 8.93 21.19 15.53
C LEU A 132 9.38 20.95 16.99
N PRO A 133 8.49 20.86 17.98
CA PRO A 133 8.89 20.48 19.33
C PRO A 133 9.40 19.02 19.38
N LEU A 134 8.73 18.10 18.70
CA LEU A 134 9.04 16.67 18.74
C LEU A 134 10.40 16.36 18.10
N GLU A 135 10.80 17.09 17.08
CA GLU A 135 12.13 16.97 16.45
C GLU A 135 13.27 17.13 17.47
N LYS A 136 13.08 17.96 18.50
CA LYS A 136 14.06 18.17 19.56
C LYS A 136 13.94 17.20 20.73
N ILE A 137 12.73 16.77 21.04
CA ILE A 137 12.42 15.99 22.26
C ILE A 137 12.59 14.48 21.99
N THR A 138 12.23 14.01 20.80
CA THR A 138 12.22 12.56 20.51
C THR A 138 13.57 11.87 20.68
N PRO A 139 14.74 12.48 20.41
CA PRO A 139 16.03 11.84 20.69
C PRO A 139 16.28 11.55 22.19
N MET A 140 15.52 12.19 23.07
CA MET A 140 15.64 12.00 24.53
C MET A 140 14.63 10.97 25.06
N VAL A 141 13.74 10.45 24.23
CA VAL A 141 12.73 9.47 24.64
C VAL A 141 13.41 8.13 24.96
N PRO A 142 13.24 7.57 26.17
CA PRO A 142 13.84 6.30 26.54
C PRO A 142 13.18 5.13 25.79
N LEU A 143 13.89 4.02 25.66
CA LEU A 143 13.32 2.78 25.16
C LEU A 143 12.09 2.39 25.99
N GLY A 144 10.97 2.11 25.30
CA GLY A 144 9.68 1.83 25.95
C GLY A 144 8.75 3.04 26.06
N GLY A 145 9.16 4.22 25.55
CA GLY A 145 8.37 5.43 25.52
C GLY A 145 8.49 6.30 26.78
N ALA A 146 8.15 7.57 26.65
CA ALA A 146 8.19 8.54 27.75
C ALA A 146 6.92 8.54 28.59
N GLY A 147 5.76 8.22 27.99
CA GLY A 147 4.44 8.28 28.63
C GLY A 147 3.98 9.72 28.90
N ILE A 148 4.49 10.67 28.11
CA ILE A 148 4.14 12.08 28.23
C ILE A 148 2.97 12.38 27.29
N GLY A 149 1.92 12.94 27.82
CA GLY A 149 0.74 13.41 27.08
C GLY A 149 -0.26 12.30 26.73
N MET A 150 0.20 11.17 26.29
CA MET A 150 -0.66 10.06 25.82
C MET A 150 -0.21 8.72 26.38
N HIS A 151 -1.18 7.84 26.63
CA HIS A 151 -0.98 6.49 27.17
C HIS A 151 -1.77 5.49 26.32
N VAL A 152 -1.09 4.47 25.80
CA VAL A 152 -1.72 3.42 24.98
C VAL A 152 -2.36 2.37 25.87
N ILE A 153 -3.65 2.14 25.68
CA ILE A 153 -4.39 1.07 26.34
C ILE A 153 -4.69 -0.01 25.28
N PRO A 154 -4.38 -1.29 25.55
CA PRO A 154 -4.75 -2.36 24.65
C PRO A 154 -6.26 -2.59 24.64
N VAL A 155 -6.76 -3.26 23.62
CA VAL A 155 -8.11 -3.79 23.57
C VAL A 155 -8.35 -4.71 24.79
N GLU A 156 -9.38 -4.45 25.58
CA GLU A 156 -9.59 -5.18 26.85
C GLU A 156 -9.69 -6.70 26.67
N GLN A 157 -10.28 -7.15 25.57
CA GLN A 157 -10.38 -8.58 25.24
C GLN A 157 -9.00 -9.25 25.03
N ALA A 158 -7.96 -8.47 24.74
CA ALA A 158 -6.59 -8.97 24.62
C ALA A 158 -5.86 -9.15 25.97
N ILE A 159 -6.46 -8.66 27.06
CA ILE A 159 -5.87 -8.76 28.40
C ILE A 159 -6.33 -10.10 29.03
N PRO A 160 -5.39 -11.03 29.37
CA PRO A 160 -5.78 -12.29 30.01
C PRO A 160 -6.52 -12.06 31.34
N ALA A 161 -7.64 -12.73 31.55
CA ALA A 161 -8.44 -12.62 32.77
C ALA A 161 -7.66 -12.96 34.08
N THR A 162 -6.56 -13.70 33.94
CA THR A 162 -5.67 -14.04 35.05
C THR A 162 -4.64 -12.94 35.38
N GLN A 163 -4.53 -11.92 34.56
CA GLN A 163 -3.58 -10.85 34.75
C GLN A 163 -4.17 -9.77 35.62
N GLN A 164 -3.58 -9.54 36.78
CA GLN A 164 -3.95 -8.40 37.61
C GLN A 164 -3.31 -7.15 37.03
N SER A 165 -4.12 -6.22 36.54
CA SER A 165 -3.69 -4.89 36.10
C SER A 165 -4.38 -3.82 36.96
N VAL A 166 -3.75 -2.65 37.00
CA VAL A 166 -4.33 -1.49 37.67
C VAL A 166 -5.55 -1.02 36.91
N SER A 167 -6.62 -0.68 37.60
CA SER A 167 -7.92 -0.32 36.97
C SER A 167 -7.81 0.84 35.96
N VAL A 168 -6.92 1.79 36.18
CA VAL A 168 -6.64 2.92 35.28
C VAL A 168 -6.09 2.50 33.90
N GLU A 169 -5.65 1.26 33.75
CA GLU A 169 -5.20 0.67 32.48
C GLU A 169 -6.32 -0.01 31.68
N HIS A 170 -7.60 0.18 32.08
CA HIS A 170 -8.75 -0.33 31.39
C HIS A 170 -9.69 0.79 30.93
N ILE A 171 -10.13 0.76 29.68
CA ILE A 171 -11.09 1.75 29.16
C ILE A 171 -12.40 1.71 29.95
N SER A 172 -12.87 0.53 30.30
CA SER A 172 -14.08 0.31 31.09
C SER A 172 -14.05 1.03 32.44
N TYR A 173 -12.89 1.14 33.10
CA TYR A 173 -12.72 1.95 34.31
C TYR A 173 -13.06 3.41 34.09
N TRP A 174 -12.52 3.97 33.01
CA TRP A 174 -12.71 5.38 32.69
C TRP A 174 -14.15 5.68 32.24
N LEU A 175 -14.74 4.78 31.47
CA LEU A 175 -16.16 4.89 31.09
C LEU A 175 -17.07 4.86 32.32
N LYS A 176 -16.82 3.99 33.30
CA LYS A 176 -17.56 3.97 34.54
C LYS A 176 -17.35 5.24 35.39
N LYS A 177 -16.10 5.74 35.43
CA LYS A 177 -15.77 6.93 36.22
C LYS A 177 -16.46 8.20 35.69
N TYR A 178 -16.62 8.32 34.38
CA TYR A 178 -17.28 9.44 33.72
C TYR A 178 -18.68 9.10 33.21
N GLU A 179 -19.38 8.19 33.89
CA GLU A 179 -20.69 7.69 33.48
C GLU A 179 -21.66 8.82 33.12
N ASN A 180 -22.32 8.68 31.96
CA ASN A 180 -23.26 9.66 31.37
C ASN A 180 -22.67 11.00 30.95
N LYS A 181 -21.35 11.16 30.90
CA LYS A 181 -20.67 12.38 30.42
C LYS A 181 -19.70 12.07 29.29
N TYR A 182 -20.24 11.77 28.11
CA TYR A 182 -19.46 11.51 26.91
C TYR A 182 -19.90 12.43 25.78
N ALA A 183 -18.92 12.89 25.00
CA ALA A 183 -19.16 13.55 23.72
C ALA A 183 -18.19 13.01 22.68
N VAL A 184 -18.62 12.95 21.43
CA VAL A 184 -17.74 12.61 20.33
C VAL A 184 -17.49 13.83 19.45
N GLY A 185 -16.25 13.99 19.02
CA GLY A 185 -15.84 15.03 18.10
C GLY A 185 -14.98 14.48 16.96
N ALA A 186 -14.77 15.31 15.96
CA ALA A 186 -13.87 14.97 14.87
C ALA A 186 -12.42 14.89 15.36
N CYS A 187 -11.68 13.94 14.84
CA CYS A 187 -10.27 13.78 15.15
C CYS A 187 -9.44 14.90 14.50
N SER A 188 -8.76 15.73 15.29
CA SER A 188 -7.91 16.82 14.82
C SER A 188 -6.83 16.36 13.85
N CYS A 189 -6.17 15.25 14.15
CA CYS A 189 -5.12 14.69 13.28
C CYS A 189 -5.66 14.25 11.91
N ARG A 190 -6.84 13.61 11.86
CA ARG A 190 -7.46 13.19 10.59
C ARG A 190 -7.90 14.41 9.76
N ARG A 191 -8.56 15.37 10.40
CA ARG A 191 -8.97 16.61 9.73
C ARG A 191 -7.76 17.39 9.19
N GLN A 192 -6.70 17.51 9.97
CA GLN A 192 -5.43 18.10 9.52
C GLN A 192 -4.92 17.44 8.25
N GLN A 193 -4.81 16.14 8.23
CA GLN A 193 -4.27 15.40 7.09
C GLN A 193 -5.20 15.49 5.86
N ARG A 194 -6.53 15.49 6.06
CA ARG A 194 -7.50 15.73 4.99
C ARG A 194 -7.32 17.09 4.33
N VAL A 195 -7.22 18.15 5.15
CA VAL A 195 -7.06 19.51 4.64
C VAL A 195 -5.75 19.69 3.89
N ARG A 196 -4.69 19.02 4.33
CA ARG A 196 -3.39 18.98 3.65
C ARG A 196 -3.38 18.10 2.39
N GLY A 197 -4.47 17.39 2.10
CA GLY A 197 -4.54 16.44 0.98
C GLY A 197 -3.77 15.13 1.22
N GLU A 198 -3.43 14.81 2.47
CA GLU A 198 -2.65 13.63 2.85
C GLU A 198 -3.49 12.47 3.40
N GLY A 199 -4.83 12.63 3.40
CA GLY A 199 -5.80 11.59 3.75
C GLY A 199 -5.99 11.35 5.24
N THR A 200 -6.97 10.51 5.56
CA THR A 200 -7.48 10.33 6.92
C THR A 200 -7.20 8.96 7.52
N GLY A 201 -6.48 8.09 6.80
CA GLY A 201 -6.20 6.73 7.23
C GLY A 201 -7.43 5.81 7.19
N GLU A 202 -8.10 5.72 6.04
CA GLU A 202 -9.24 4.85 5.71
C GLU A 202 -10.60 5.33 6.24
N ILE A 203 -10.70 5.80 7.48
CA ILE A 203 -11.93 6.32 8.07
C ILE A 203 -11.73 7.75 8.55
N GLU A 204 -12.48 8.67 7.97
CA GLU A 204 -12.73 9.98 8.57
C GLU A 204 -14.04 9.90 9.36
N GLY A 205 -14.05 10.45 10.55
CA GLY A 205 -15.28 10.51 11.32
C GLY A 205 -15.06 10.85 12.78
N GLU A 206 -16.14 10.75 13.50
CA GLU A 206 -16.20 11.00 14.94
C GLU A 206 -15.58 9.82 15.69
N LEU A 207 -14.32 9.97 16.08
CA LEU A 207 -13.54 8.92 16.74
C LEU A 207 -12.79 9.42 17.99
N CYS A 208 -12.91 10.72 18.30
CA CYS A 208 -12.33 11.32 19.49
C CYS A 208 -13.42 11.48 20.55
N ILE A 209 -13.33 10.76 21.66
CA ILE A 209 -14.33 10.75 22.74
C ILE A 209 -13.83 11.64 23.87
N GLY A 210 -14.48 12.78 24.07
CA GLY A 210 -14.30 13.62 25.24
C GLY A 210 -15.08 13.08 26.41
N VAL A 211 -14.53 13.13 27.62
CA VAL A 211 -15.17 12.64 28.85
C VAL A 211 -15.22 13.72 29.92
N GLY A 212 -16.22 13.65 30.81
CA GLY A 212 -16.38 14.63 31.90
C GLY A 212 -16.60 16.04 31.38
N ASP A 213 -15.94 17.03 31.97
CA ASP A 213 -16.06 18.44 31.60
C ASP A 213 -15.59 18.72 30.17
N MET A 214 -14.70 17.91 29.60
CA MET A 214 -14.33 18.00 28.20
C MET A 214 -15.50 17.66 27.27
N ALA A 215 -16.39 16.77 27.65
CA ALA A 215 -17.59 16.49 26.86
C ALA A 215 -18.45 17.74 26.75
N ASP A 216 -18.67 18.46 27.89
CA ASP A 216 -19.43 19.71 27.91
C ASP A 216 -18.72 20.80 27.06
N TYR A 217 -17.40 20.93 27.20
CA TYR A 217 -16.60 21.84 26.37
C TYR A 217 -16.76 21.62 24.88
N LEU A 218 -16.65 20.38 24.44
CA LEU A 218 -16.77 20.01 23.00
C LEU A 218 -18.16 20.40 22.47
N VAL A 219 -19.21 20.10 23.21
CA VAL A 219 -20.60 20.38 22.78
C VAL A 219 -20.91 21.87 22.83
N GLU A 220 -20.62 22.53 23.93
CA GLU A 220 -20.90 23.98 24.09
C GLU A 220 -20.12 24.85 23.07
N THR A 221 -18.97 24.37 22.59
CA THR A 221 -18.15 25.08 21.60
C THR A 221 -18.34 24.62 20.16
N GLY A 222 -19.33 23.75 19.93
CA GLY A 222 -19.67 23.25 18.57
C GLY A 222 -18.63 22.33 17.93
N LYS A 223 -17.77 21.69 18.73
CA LYS A 223 -16.70 20.78 18.29
C LYS A 223 -17.10 19.31 18.35
N GLY A 224 -18.25 19.01 18.95
CA GLY A 224 -18.75 17.66 19.13
C GLY A 224 -20.22 17.61 19.53
N ARG A 225 -20.70 16.42 19.76
CA ARG A 225 -22.07 16.14 20.25
C ARG A 225 -22.06 15.12 21.39
N TYR A 226 -23.04 15.19 22.27
CA TYR A 226 -23.20 14.18 23.31
C TYR A 226 -23.54 12.80 22.70
N ILE A 227 -23.02 11.75 23.32
CA ILE A 227 -23.29 10.36 22.99
C ILE A 227 -23.56 9.55 24.26
N ASP A 228 -24.24 8.43 24.12
CA ASP A 228 -24.47 7.49 25.21
C ASP A 228 -23.38 6.41 25.27
N LEU A 229 -23.45 5.55 26.28
CA LEU A 229 -22.49 4.45 26.46
C LEU A 229 -22.52 3.46 25.30
N ASN A 230 -23.71 3.19 24.72
CA ASN A 230 -23.82 2.22 23.61
C ASN A 230 -23.09 2.75 22.39
N GLU A 231 -23.25 4.02 22.06
CA GLU A 231 -22.53 4.65 20.95
C GLU A 231 -21.02 4.72 21.22
N VAL A 232 -20.60 4.96 22.47
CA VAL A 232 -19.18 4.87 22.86
C VAL A 232 -18.62 3.47 22.51
N LEU A 233 -19.33 2.41 22.92
CA LEU A 233 -18.89 1.04 22.66
C LEU A 233 -18.86 0.71 21.15
N GLU A 234 -19.82 1.22 20.37
CA GLU A 234 -19.83 1.09 18.91
C GLU A 234 -18.62 1.79 18.27
N ILE A 235 -18.27 2.99 18.75
CA ILE A 235 -17.10 3.71 18.29
C ILE A 235 -15.80 2.95 18.61
N LEU A 236 -15.68 2.42 19.83
CA LEU A 236 -14.52 1.62 20.22
C LEU A 236 -14.42 0.36 19.38
N GLN A 237 -15.51 -0.38 19.18
CA GLN A 237 -15.53 -1.58 18.35
C GLN A 237 -15.14 -1.26 16.89
N ARG A 238 -15.70 -0.20 16.33
CA ARG A 238 -15.34 0.27 14.99
C ARG A 238 -13.85 0.61 14.87
N ALA A 239 -13.28 1.20 15.92
CA ALA A 239 -11.85 1.49 15.96
C ALA A 239 -11.00 0.20 16.01
N GLU A 240 -11.39 -0.79 16.81
CA GLU A 240 -10.76 -2.10 16.90
C GLU A 240 -10.79 -2.85 15.57
N ASP A 241 -11.95 -2.87 14.92
CA ASP A 241 -12.16 -3.52 13.62
C ASP A 241 -11.27 -2.94 12.50
N ASN A 242 -10.85 -1.67 12.67
CA ASN A 242 -9.96 -0.97 11.74
C ASN A 242 -8.48 -0.95 12.19
N GLY A 243 -8.13 -1.64 13.27
CA GLY A 243 -6.76 -1.70 13.77
C GLY A 243 -6.26 -0.38 14.36
N PHE A 244 -7.16 0.49 14.83
CA PHE A 244 -6.79 1.74 15.48
C PHE A 244 -6.32 1.50 16.91
N VAL A 245 -5.51 2.41 17.41
CA VAL A 245 -4.91 2.33 18.75
C VAL A 245 -5.71 3.20 19.71
N HIS A 246 -6.17 2.60 20.80
CA HIS A 246 -6.77 3.34 21.90
C HIS A 246 -5.69 4.06 22.71
N GLN A 247 -5.87 5.34 22.88
CA GLN A 247 -5.02 6.16 23.73
C GLN A 247 -5.88 7.01 24.68
N ILE A 248 -5.43 7.12 25.90
CA ILE A 248 -5.99 8.08 26.86
C ILE A 248 -5.02 9.22 27.07
N THR A 249 -5.55 10.38 27.40
CA THR A 249 -4.76 11.54 27.76
C THR A 249 -4.34 11.44 29.23
N ASN A 250 -3.08 11.71 29.53
CA ASN A 250 -2.55 11.64 30.90
C ASN A 250 -1.84 12.95 31.34
N ILE A 251 -2.21 14.07 30.74
CA ILE A 251 -1.59 15.37 31.01
C ILE A 251 -1.98 15.92 32.38
N ASP A 252 -3.19 15.60 32.83
CA ASP A 252 -3.77 16.14 34.05
C ASP A 252 -3.52 15.29 35.29
N GLY A 253 -2.63 14.29 35.17
CA GLY A 253 -2.24 13.36 36.25
C GLY A 253 -2.80 11.97 36.12
N GLU A 254 -2.43 11.08 37.05
CA GLU A 254 -2.75 9.65 36.98
C GLU A 254 -4.26 9.34 37.16
N ASP A 255 -4.98 10.24 37.81
CA ASP A 255 -6.40 10.04 38.17
C ASP A 255 -7.40 10.73 37.23
N LYS A 256 -6.93 11.33 36.18
CA LYS A 256 -7.78 12.10 35.26
C LYS A 256 -7.40 11.87 33.81
N ILE A 257 -8.43 11.79 32.99
CA ILE A 257 -8.31 11.88 31.53
C ILE A 257 -9.36 12.87 31.04
N PHE A 258 -9.12 13.50 29.91
CA PHE A 258 -10.11 14.34 29.26
C PHE A 258 -10.62 13.73 27.94
N ALA A 259 -9.89 12.77 27.37
CA ALA A 259 -10.30 12.13 26.13
C ALA A 259 -9.82 10.67 26.03
N ILE A 260 -10.60 9.88 25.29
CA ILE A 260 -10.24 8.57 24.77
C ILE A 260 -10.11 8.73 23.25
N CYS A 261 -8.91 8.60 22.73
CA CYS A 261 -8.60 8.72 21.33
C CYS A 261 -8.54 7.35 20.66
N ASN A 262 -9.07 7.24 19.43
CA ASN A 262 -9.03 6.05 18.61
C ASN A 262 -8.15 6.34 17.38
N CYS A 263 -6.87 6.10 17.52
CA CYS A 263 -5.84 6.69 16.67
C CYS A 263 -5.46 5.79 15.48
N ALA A 264 -5.56 6.31 14.25
CA ALA A 264 -4.97 5.68 13.09
C ALA A 264 -3.45 5.86 13.13
N PRO A 265 -2.66 4.76 13.02
CA PRO A 265 -1.22 4.80 13.26
C PRO A 265 -0.44 5.75 12.36
N GLY A 266 -0.71 5.75 11.07
CA GLY A 266 -0.01 6.60 10.09
C GLY A 266 -0.50 8.06 10.04
N VAL A 267 -1.56 8.40 10.78
CA VAL A 267 -2.23 9.72 10.77
C VAL A 267 -2.00 10.49 12.07
N CYS A 268 -2.12 9.79 13.20
CA CYS A 268 -2.03 10.39 14.53
C CYS A 268 -0.66 11.02 14.78
N ASN A 269 -0.63 12.30 15.14
CA ASN A 269 0.62 13.01 15.42
C ASN A 269 1.43 12.37 16.56
N ALA A 270 0.77 11.79 17.57
CA ALA A 270 1.46 11.11 18.67
C ALA A 270 2.08 9.76 18.25
N LEU A 271 1.43 8.99 17.37
CA LEU A 271 1.91 7.68 16.96
C LEU A 271 2.89 7.73 15.78
N ARG A 272 2.60 8.54 14.75
CA ARG A 272 3.45 8.61 13.56
C ARG A 272 4.84 9.20 13.80
N THR A 273 5.01 9.98 14.87
CA THR A 273 6.30 10.61 15.20
C THR A 273 7.41 9.61 15.44
N SER A 274 7.12 8.47 16.06
CA SER A 274 8.11 7.41 16.25
C SER A 274 8.58 6.82 14.91
N GLN A 275 7.70 6.78 13.92
CA GLN A 275 8.03 6.32 12.57
C GLN A 275 8.79 7.42 11.80
N LEU A 276 8.33 8.67 11.85
CA LEU A 276 8.97 9.80 11.19
C LEU A 276 10.40 10.03 11.67
N PHE A 277 10.62 9.86 12.97
CA PHE A 277 11.87 10.22 13.62
C PHE A 277 12.74 9.02 13.99
N ASN A 278 12.31 7.81 13.66
CA ASN A 278 13.00 6.57 14.04
C ASN A 278 13.38 6.54 15.54
N THR A 279 12.45 6.94 16.39
CA THR A 279 12.63 7.04 17.83
C THR A 279 11.60 6.18 18.57
N PRO A 280 11.80 5.86 19.85
CA PRO A 280 10.75 5.31 20.69
C PRO A 280 9.51 6.21 20.67
N ASN A 281 8.31 5.61 20.75
CA ASN A 281 7.06 6.37 20.77
C ASN A 281 6.96 7.20 22.06
N LEU A 282 6.39 8.41 21.94
CA LEU A 282 6.10 9.25 23.10
C LEU A 282 5.05 8.63 24.02
N SER A 283 4.05 7.97 23.43
CA SER A 283 3.04 7.23 24.17
C SER A 283 3.65 5.98 24.81
N ARG A 284 3.21 5.68 26.01
CA ARG A 284 3.65 4.52 26.77
C ARG A 284 2.48 3.57 27.00
N SER A 285 2.76 2.30 27.23
CA SER A 285 1.79 1.32 27.72
C SER A 285 2.38 0.57 28.91
N ALA A 286 1.55 0.20 29.86
CA ALA A 286 1.91 -0.72 30.95
C ALA A 286 1.97 -2.18 30.50
N TYR A 287 1.51 -2.48 29.29
CA TYR A 287 1.44 -3.83 28.76
C TYR A 287 2.58 -4.14 27.80
N ARG A 288 2.91 -5.40 27.70
CA ARG A 288 3.84 -5.94 26.69
C ARG A 288 3.10 -6.96 25.83
N ALA A 289 3.25 -6.84 24.52
CA ALA A 289 2.76 -7.86 23.61
C ALA A 289 3.56 -9.15 23.79
N SER A 290 2.89 -10.27 23.86
CA SER A 290 3.48 -11.60 23.86
C SER A 290 2.76 -12.48 22.84
N VAL A 291 3.49 -13.45 22.30
CA VAL A 291 2.97 -14.39 21.31
C VAL A 291 3.02 -15.79 21.90
N GLU A 292 1.88 -16.47 21.90
CA GLU A 292 1.80 -17.88 22.27
C GLU A 292 2.43 -18.73 21.16
N SER A 293 3.64 -19.22 21.39
CA SER A 293 4.44 -19.93 20.37
C SER A 293 3.74 -21.15 19.78
N ASP A 294 2.91 -21.83 20.57
CA ASP A 294 2.20 -23.04 20.14
C ASP A 294 1.05 -22.74 19.17
N LYS A 295 0.48 -21.55 19.26
CA LYS A 295 -0.57 -21.07 18.36
C LYS A 295 0.00 -20.27 17.19
N CYS A 296 1.21 -19.74 17.32
CA CYS A 296 1.83 -18.90 16.31
C CYS A 296 2.23 -19.69 15.07
N VAL A 297 1.79 -19.25 13.92
CA VAL A 297 2.18 -19.80 12.61
C VAL A 297 3.27 -18.95 11.91
N ALA A 298 3.83 -17.96 12.60
CA ALA A 298 4.90 -17.09 12.09
C ALA A 298 4.56 -16.35 10.79
N CYS A 299 3.29 -16.01 10.55
CA CYS A 299 2.86 -15.29 9.34
C CYS A 299 3.34 -13.85 9.27
N GLY A 300 3.76 -13.24 10.40
CA GLY A 300 4.27 -11.88 10.47
C GLY A 300 3.21 -10.77 10.51
N ARG A 301 1.92 -11.07 10.36
CA ARG A 301 0.86 -10.04 10.34
C ARG A 301 0.82 -9.16 11.59
N CYS A 302 1.01 -9.75 12.77
CA CYS A 302 1.03 -8.97 14.01
C CYS A 302 2.17 -7.94 14.05
N VAL A 303 3.31 -8.24 13.42
CA VAL A 303 4.45 -7.31 13.32
C VAL A 303 4.19 -6.24 12.28
N GLU A 304 3.64 -6.63 11.15
CA GLU A 304 3.31 -5.75 10.01
C GLU A 304 2.26 -4.69 10.39
N PHE A 305 1.23 -5.10 11.13
CA PHE A 305 0.13 -4.23 11.52
C PHE A 305 0.32 -3.55 12.89
N CYS A 306 1.36 -3.89 13.64
CA CYS A 306 1.57 -3.26 14.94
C CYS A 306 2.11 -1.82 14.79
N PRO A 307 1.30 -0.79 15.09
CA PRO A 307 1.70 0.59 14.86
C PRO A 307 2.77 1.08 15.81
N THR A 308 2.94 0.41 16.95
CA THR A 308 3.86 0.80 18.02
C THR A 308 5.12 -0.07 18.06
N GLY A 309 5.25 -1.05 17.14
CA GLY A 309 6.36 -2.01 17.15
C GLY A 309 6.40 -2.89 18.40
N ALA A 310 5.28 -3.07 19.11
CA ALA A 310 5.18 -3.92 20.31
C ALA A 310 5.27 -5.41 19.95
N ALA A 311 4.71 -5.81 18.81
CA ALA A 311 4.81 -7.17 18.30
C ALA A 311 6.10 -7.32 17.49
N LYS A 312 6.94 -8.30 17.87
CA LYS A 312 8.19 -8.65 17.18
C LYS A 312 8.28 -10.15 16.99
N LEU A 313 8.70 -10.59 15.81
CA LEU A 313 9.10 -11.98 15.58
C LEU A 313 10.60 -12.10 15.84
N GLY A 314 10.98 -12.98 16.78
CA GLY A 314 12.37 -13.36 16.96
C GLY A 314 12.84 -14.20 15.77
N GLN A 315 13.95 -13.82 15.15
CA GLN A 315 14.59 -14.62 14.11
C GLN A 315 15.97 -15.09 14.60
N LYS A 316 16.25 -16.38 14.39
CA LYS A 316 17.62 -16.90 14.43
C LYS A 316 17.92 -17.48 13.07
N LEU A 317 18.76 -16.80 12.30
CA LEU A 317 19.35 -17.38 11.11
C LEU A 317 20.57 -18.20 11.52
N CYS A 318 20.61 -19.44 11.05
CA CYS A 318 21.75 -20.33 11.27
C CYS A 318 22.36 -20.67 9.91
N THR A 319 23.69 -20.69 9.88
CA THR A 319 24.48 -21.26 8.76
C THR A 319 25.16 -22.55 9.26
N LYS A 320 25.88 -23.22 8.36
CA LYS A 320 26.75 -24.37 8.72
C LYS A 320 27.74 -24.03 9.83
N ASP A 321 28.11 -22.75 9.95
CA ASP A 321 29.09 -22.26 10.93
C ASP A 321 28.42 -21.74 12.22
N GLY A 322 27.11 -21.92 12.37
CA GLY A 322 26.34 -21.53 13.54
C GLY A 322 25.41 -20.32 13.33
N PRO A 323 24.83 -19.78 14.41
CA PRO A 323 23.91 -18.67 14.30
C PRO A 323 24.57 -17.42 13.73
N VAL A 324 23.96 -16.83 12.71
CA VAL A 324 24.39 -15.53 12.19
C VAL A 324 24.07 -14.46 13.21
N LYS A 325 25.10 -13.80 13.70
CA LYS A 325 24.93 -12.56 14.45
C LYS A 325 24.82 -11.44 13.42
N TYR A 326 23.60 -10.97 13.20
CA TYR A 326 23.43 -9.69 12.50
C TYR A 326 24.04 -8.61 13.38
N PRO A 327 24.91 -7.73 12.81
CA PRO A 327 25.20 -6.50 13.51
C PRO A 327 23.85 -5.85 13.78
N GLN A 328 23.55 -5.51 15.03
CA GLN A 328 22.50 -4.54 15.29
C GLN A 328 22.85 -3.37 14.38
N ALA A 329 21.98 -3.08 13.42
CA ALA A 329 22.12 -1.85 12.68
C ALA A 329 22.14 -0.76 13.74
N GLU A 330 23.26 -0.10 13.91
CA GLU A 330 23.27 1.14 14.66
C GLU A 330 22.22 1.99 13.99
N LEU A 331 21.16 2.29 14.72
CA LEU A 331 20.16 3.24 14.27
C LEU A 331 20.95 4.45 13.81
N PRO A 332 20.88 4.84 12.52
CA PRO A 332 21.72 5.91 12.03
C PRO A 332 21.51 7.11 12.94
N ASP A 333 22.52 7.45 13.72
CA ASP A 333 22.51 8.56 14.66
C ASP A 333 21.27 8.62 15.56
N ALA A 334 20.94 7.52 16.23
CA ALA A 334 19.85 7.45 17.21
C ALA A 334 19.87 8.58 18.27
N VAL A 335 20.94 9.36 18.30
CA VAL A 335 21.19 10.40 19.28
C VAL A 335 21.01 11.81 18.75
N LYS A 336 20.96 12.05 17.43
CA LYS A 336 20.83 13.40 16.87
C LYS A 336 19.84 13.41 15.72
N TRP A 337 18.62 13.75 16.05
CA TRP A 337 17.56 13.93 15.09
C TRP A 337 17.53 15.36 14.58
N SER A 338 17.53 15.55 13.26
CA SER A 338 17.40 16.88 12.63
C SER A 338 16.44 16.78 11.44
N LYS A 339 15.90 17.91 11.03
CA LYS A 339 15.05 18.01 9.84
C LYS A 339 15.76 17.47 8.57
N GLU A 340 17.07 17.59 8.52
CA GLU A 340 17.90 17.11 7.41
C GLU A 340 18.04 15.58 7.39
N LYS A 341 17.78 14.93 8.53
CA LYS A 341 17.79 13.47 8.67
C LYS A 341 16.41 12.84 8.61
N TRP A 342 15.39 13.65 8.46
CA TRP A 342 14.05 13.16 8.25
C TRP A 342 13.93 12.52 6.89
N ASP A 343 13.60 11.26 6.90
CA ASP A 343 13.41 10.46 5.70
C ASP A 343 11.91 10.24 5.50
N PRO A 344 11.31 10.85 4.46
CA PRO A 344 9.90 10.61 4.14
C PRO A 344 9.65 9.14 3.75
N ASP A 345 10.69 8.45 3.29
CA ASP A 345 10.65 7.03 2.93
C ASP A 345 11.13 6.12 4.07
N TYR A 346 11.03 6.58 5.32
CA TYR A 346 11.46 5.86 6.53
C TYR A 346 11.00 4.40 6.53
N ARG A 347 9.79 4.11 6.10
CA ARG A 347 9.29 2.74 5.99
C ARG A 347 10.07 1.91 4.97
N ASP A 348 10.52 2.52 3.88
CA ASP A 348 11.33 1.85 2.88
C ASP A 348 12.77 1.66 3.33
N ASN A 349 13.33 2.64 4.02
CA ASN A 349 14.65 2.55 4.61
C ASN A 349 14.68 1.71 5.89
N ALA A 350 13.59 1.68 6.65
CA ALA A 350 13.41 0.74 7.76
C ALA A 350 13.32 -0.73 7.29
N LYS A 351 13.10 -0.98 6.00
CA LYS A 351 13.26 -2.33 5.41
C LYS A 351 14.71 -2.84 5.54
N ILE A 352 15.67 -1.96 5.67
CA ILE A 352 17.06 -2.32 6.00
C ILE A 352 17.11 -2.96 7.40
N ASN A 353 16.22 -2.59 8.30
CA ASN A 353 16.03 -3.15 9.62
C ASN A 353 14.93 -4.23 9.67
N CYS A 354 14.49 -4.75 8.55
CA CYS A 354 13.47 -5.81 8.51
C CYS A 354 13.89 -7.07 9.29
N TYR A 355 15.15 -7.27 9.54
CA TYR A 355 15.66 -8.31 10.44
C TYR A 355 15.20 -8.11 11.88
N ASP A 356 15.09 -6.88 12.35
CA ASP A 356 14.58 -6.56 13.69
C ASP A 356 13.03 -6.65 13.75
N THR A 357 12.36 -6.45 12.63
CA THR A 357 10.90 -6.60 12.54
C THR A 357 10.45 -8.05 12.34
N GLY A 358 11.38 -8.97 12.09
CA GLY A 358 11.08 -10.38 11.88
C GLY A 358 10.45 -10.72 10.53
N THR A 359 10.61 -9.86 9.51
CA THR A 359 10.14 -10.16 8.17
C THR A 359 11.04 -11.21 7.52
N ALA A 360 10.46 -12.33 7.09
CA ALA A 360 11.23 -13.40 6.43
C ALA A 360 11.70 -12.95 5.04
N PRO A 361 12.97 -13.25 4.64
CA PRO A 361 13.48 -12.91 3.31
C PRO A 361 12.62 -13.44 2.16
N CYS A 362 12.04 -14.63 2.31
CA CYS A 362 11.13 -15.20 1.32
C CYS A 362 9.83 -14.38 1.15
N LYS A 363 9.30 -13.78 2.23
CA LYS A 363 8.17 -12.86 2.16
C LYS A 363 8.58 -11.56 1.44
N THR A 364 9.70 -10.98 1.81
CA THR A 364 10.21 -9.72 1.22
C THR A 364 10.54 -9.86 -0.26
N ALA A 365 11.09 -11.00 -0.68
CA ALA A 365 11.41 -11.26 -2.08
C ALA A 365 10.17 -11.50 -2.96
N CYS A 366 9.03 -11.85 -2.36
CA CYS A 366 7.78 -12.02 -3.09
C CYS A 366 7.14 -10.66 -3.39
N PRO A 367 6.86 -10.30 -4.65
CA PRO A 367 6.21 -9.04 -5.00
C PRO A 367 4.85 -8.84 -4.32
N ALA A 368 4.10 -9.92 -4.09
CA ALA A 368 2.81 -9.90 -3.40
C ALA A 368 2.94 -10.03 -1.88
N HIS A 369 4.16 -10.14 -1.32
CA HIS A 369 4.46 -10.28 0.10
C HIS A 369 3.73 -11.43 0.80
N LEU A 370 3.66 -12.60 0.15
CA LEU A 370 3.03 -13.79 0.71
C LEU A 370 3.63 -14.17 2.07
N PRO A 371 2.82 -14.50 3.06
CA PRO A 371 3.28 -14.92 4.39
C PRO A 371 3.74 -16.40 4.35
N VAL A 372 4.87 -16.64 3.69
CA VAL A 372 5.40 -17.98 3.37
C VAL A 372 5.52 -18.87 4.59
N GLN A 373 6.14 -18.38 5.65
CA GLN A 373 6.30 -19.15 6.90
C GLN A 373 4.95 -19.58 7.48
N GLY A 374 3.93 -18.69 7.39
CA GLY A 374 2.60 -18.94 7.93
C GLY A 374 1.89 -20.08 7.22
N TYR A 375 1.78 -20.04 5.90
CA TYR A 375 1.04 -21.09 5.20
C TYR A 375 1.79 -22.44 5.19
N ILE A 376 3.12 -22.44 5.18
CA ILE A 376 3.90 -23.68 5.33
C ILE A 376 3.68 -24.29 6.71
N LYS A 377 3.67 -23.49 7.77
CA LYS A 377 3.39 -23.98 9.14
C LYS A 377 1.97 -24.54 9.25
N MET A 378 0.98 -23.86 8.70
CA MET A 378 -0.40 -24.37 8.67
C MET A 378 -0.49 -25.68 7.87
N ALA A 379 0.16 -25.77 6.72
CA ALA A 379 0.20 -26.99 5.91
C ALA A 379 0.85 -28.15 6.65
N SER A 380 1.94 -27.92 7.40
CA SER A 380 2.58 -28.93 8.24
C SER A 380 1.71 -29.47 9.37
N GLN A 381 0.66 -28.71 9.72
CA GLN A 381 -0.37 -29.09 10.72
C GLN A 381 -1.60 -29.73 10.07
N GLY A 382 -1.63 -29.92 8.75
CA GLY A 382 -2.82 -30.41 8.02
C GLY A 382 -3.93 -29.37 7.82
N ARG A 383 -3.69 -28.11 8.16
CA ARG A 383 -4.64 -26.99 8.10
C ARG A 383 -4.62 -26.33 6.72
N TYR A 384 -4.90 -27.11 5.67
CA TYR A 384 -4.71 -26.65 4.27
C TYR A 384 -5.65 -25.50 3.89
N MET A 385 -6.92 -25.54 4.33
CA MET A 385 -7.86 -24.45 4.03
C MET A 385 -7.51 -23.15 4.76
N ASP A 386 -6.96 -23.20 5.97
CA ASP A 386 -6.47 -22.02 6.66
C ASP A 386 -5.22 -21.46 5.98
N ALA A 387 -4.32 -22.34 5.52
CA ALA A 387 -3.16 -21.95 4.74
C ALA A 387 -3.59 -21.27 3.42
N LEU A 388 -4.59 -21.81 2.74
CA LEU A 388 -5.14 -21.24 1.52
C LEU A 388 -5.74 -19.84 1.75
N LYS A 389 -6.54 -19.68 2.81
CA LYS A 389 -7.09 -18.36 3.20
C LYS A 389 -5.98 -17.34 3.43
N LEU A 390 -4.91 -17.76 4.11
CA LEU A 390 -3.75 -16.91 4.37
C LEU A 390 -3.05 -16.50 3.06
N ILE A 391 -2.89 -17.43 2.10
CA ILE A 391 -2.33 -17.13 0.78
C ILE A 391 -3.23 -16.15 0.01
N LYS A 392 -4.54 -16.41 -0.02
CA LYS A 392 -5.50 -15.60 -0.80
C LYS A 392 -5.71 -14.18 -0.25
N ASN A 393 -5.26 -13.88 0.96
CA ASN A 393 -5.17 -12.50 1.43
C ASN A 393 -4.18 -11.66 0.61
N GLU A 394 -3.15 -12.29 0.03
CA GLU A 394 -2.08 -11.61 -0.70
C GLU A 394 -1.99 -12.01 -2.19
N ASN A 395 -2.53 -13.18 -2.54
CA ASN A 395 -2.52 -13.69 -3.91
C ASN A 395 -3.81 -14.48 -4.18
N PRO A 396 -4.72 -13.97 -5.04
CA PRO A 396 -5.98 -14.63 -5.35
C PRO A 396 -5.85 -15.87 -6.25
N PHE A 397 -4.67 -16.07 -6.89
CA PHE A 397 -4.42 -17.12 -7.87
C PHE A 397 -3.27 -18.05 -7.48
N PRO A 398 -3.37 -18.74 -6.33
CA PRO A 398 -2.28 -19.59 -5.83
C PRO A 398 -2.00 -20.81 -6.72
N ALA A 399 -3.00 -21.36 -7.38
CA ALA A 399 -2.82 -22.51 -8.27
C ALA A 399 -2.10 -22.12 -9.57
N VAL A 400 -2.49 -21.00 -10.18
CA VAL A 400 -1.78 -20.43 -11.33
C VAL A 400 -0.33 -20.12 -10.97
N CYS A 401 -0.09 -19.40 -9.88
CA CYS A 401 1.27 -19.08 -9.45
C CYS A 401 2.08 -20.33 -9.08
N GLY A 402 1.44 -21.38 -8.55
CA GLY A 402 2.10 -22.65 -8.26
C GLY A 402 2.57 -23.42 -9.49
N ALA A 403 2.06 -23.07 -10.69
CA ALA A 403 2.47 -23.67 -11.94
C ALA A 403 3.56 -22.88 -12.69
N ILE A 404 3.59 -21.53 -12.52
CA ILE A 404 4.41 -20.68 -13.40
C ILE A 404 5.22 -19.60 -12.67
N CYS A 405 5.33 -19.65 -11.34
CA CYS A 405 6.07 -18.65 -10.59
C CYS A 405 7.59 -18.78 -10.80
N ASN A 406 8.28 -17.64 -10.84
CA ASN A 406 9.74 -17.58 -10.94
C ASN A 406 10.49 -17.82 -9.63
N ARG A 407 9.82 -18.20 -8.55
CA ARG A 407 10.35 -18.69 -7.26
C ARG A 407 11.35 -17.79 -6.54
N ARG A 408 11.28 -16.47 -6.69
CA ARG A 408 12.17 -15.51 -5.98
C ARG A 408 12.21 -15.74 -4.46
N CYS A 409 11.15 -16.29 -3.88
CA CYS A 409 11.10 -16.65 -2.47
C CYS A 409 12.03 -17.81 -2.12
N GLU A 410 12.24 -18.76 -3.04
CA GLU A 410 13.17 -19.87 -2.89
C GLU A 410 14.61 -19.41 -3.03
N ASP A 411 14.90 -18.53 -4.01
CA ASP A 411 16.22 -17.89 -4.16
C ASP A 411 16.63 -17.13 -2.89
N ALA A 412 15.68 -16.48 -2.22
CA ALA A 412 15.91 -15.74 -0.97
C ALA A 412 15.78 -16.62 0.28
N CYS A 413 15.55 -17.92 0.16
CA CYS A 413 15.33 -18.80 1.29
C CYS A 413 16.62 -18.99 2.10
N THR A 414 16.58 -18.63 3.37
CA THR A 414 17.75 -18.75 4.27
C THR A 414 18.19 -20.20 4.53
N ARG A 415 17.31 -21.17 4.30
CA ARG A 415 17.70 -22.58 4.36
C ARG A 415 18.71 -22.94 3.26
N GLY A 416 18.63 -22.31 2.10
CA GLY A 416 19.58 -22.47 1.00
C GLY A 416 21.04 -22.15 1.39
N THR A 417 21.25 -21.44 2.50
CA THR A 417 22.60 -21.23 3.06
C THR A 417 23.13 -22.42 3.87
N ILE A 418 22.29 -23.41 4.14
CA ILE A 418 22.62 -24.62 4.93
C ILE A 418 22.69 -25.85 4.02
N ASP A 419 21.64 -26.11 3.28
CA ASP A 419 21.50 -27.22 2.35
C ASP A 419 20.77 -26.79 1.07
N GLU A 420 19.46 -26.93 1.00
CA GLU A 420 18.63 -26.55 -0.14
C GLU A 420 17.48 -25.63 0.30
N PRO A 421 17.03 -24.69 -0.56
CA PRO A 421 15.83 -23.93 -0.29
C PRO A 421 14.62 -24.83 -0.02
N ILE A 422 13.69 -24.37 0.79
CA ILE A 422 12.40 -25.03 0.93
C ILE A 422 11.66 -24.91 -0.41
N ALA A 423 11.05 -25.98 -0.87
CA ALA A 423 10.20 -26.00 -2.08
C ALA A 423 8.88 -25.24 -1.83
N ILE A 424 9.00 -23.92 -1.71
CA ILE A 424 7.92 -23.00 -1.27
C ILE A 424 6.77 -23.02 -2.28
N ASP A 425 7.14 -23.01 -3.56
CA ASP A 425 6.17 -22.96 -4.65
C ASP A 425 5.39 -24.26 -4.79
N GLU A 426 6.06 -25.39 -4.69
CA GLU A 426 5.42 -26.72 -4.73
C GLU A 426 4.46 -26.92 -3.54
N ILE A 427 4.81 -26.43 -2.34
CA ILE A 427 3.91 -26.46 -1.19
C ILE A 427 2.67 -25.59 -1.45
N LYS A 428 2.84 -24.40 -2.02
CA LYS A 428 1.73 -23.52 -2.42
C LYS A 428 0.82 -24.18 -3.45
N LYS A 429 1.41 -24.79 -4.48
CA LYS A 429 0.71 -25.57 -5.51
C LYS A 429 -0.11 -26.71 -4.90
N PHE A 430 0.48 -27.47 -3.99
CA PHE A 430 -0.20 -28.53 -3.27
C PHE A 430 -1.40 -28.03 -2.46
N ILE A 431 -1.24 -26.93 -1.72
CA ILE A 431 -2.32 -26.31 -0.94
C ILE A 431 -3.48 -25.88 -1.86
N ALA A 432 -3.15 -25.23 -2.99
CA ALA A 432 -4.14 -24.78 -3.96
C ALA A 432 -4.86 -25.96 -4.64
N ALA A 433 -4.14 -27.04 -4.96
CA ALA A 433 -4.72 -28.24 -5.53
C ALA A 433 -5.74 -28.91 -4.59
N LYS A 434 -5.57 -28.83 -3.28
CA LYS A 434 -6.56 -29.34 -2.30
C LYS A 434 -7.92 -28.66 -2.49
N GLU A 435 -7.97 -27.33 -2.59
CA GLU A 435 -9.20 -26.59 -2.83
C GLU A 435 -9.91 -27.05 -4.13
N ILE A 436 -9.16 -27.16 -5.21
CA ILE A 436 -9.71 -27.52 -6.53
C ILE A 436 -10.22 -28.95 -6.55
N ASN A 437 -9.46 -29.90 -6.02
CA ASN A 437 -9.78 -31.34 -6.05
C ASN A 437 -10.93 -31.70 -5.12
N GLU A 438 -10.97 -31.09 -3.92
CA GLU A 438 -12.00 -31.37 -2.91
C GLU A 438 -13.29 -30.58 -3.16
N LYS A 439 -13.27 -29.65 -4.13
CA LYS A 439 -14.38 -28.75 -4.48
C LYS A 439 -14.90 -27.93 -3.27
N ASP A 440 -14.08 -27.77 -2.25
CA ASP A 440 -14.34 -26.92 -1.10
C ASP A 440 -13.69 -25.57 -1.32
N ARG A 441 -14.42 -24.66 -1.97
CA ARG A 441 -13.90 -23.38 -2.45
C ARG A 441 -13.97 -22.33 -1.37
N TYR A 442 -12.83 -21.70 -1.09
CA TYR A 442 -12.80 -20.51 -0.25
C TYR A 442 -13.25 -19.27 -1.02
N ILE A 443 -14.40 -18.74 -0.66
CA ILE A 443 -14.95 -17.48 -1.17
C ILE A 443 -14.82 -16.41 -0.06
N PRO A 444 -14.05 -15.34 -0.26
CA PRO A 444 -13.92 -14.28 0.72
C PRO A 444 -15.20 -13.46 0.84
N LYS A 445 -15.35 -12.75 1.95
CA LYS A 445 -16.45 -11.79 2.13
C LYS A 445 -16.31 -10.64 1.14
N THR A 446 -17.44 -10.18 0.60
CA THR A 446 -17.54 -9.10 -0.40
C THR A 446 -18.29 -7.89 0.15
N VAL A 447 -17.99 -7.55 1.39
CA VAL A 447 -18.57 -6.42 2.12
C VAL A 447 -17.45 -5.61 2.78
N ASN A 448 -17.70 -4.32 2.98
CA ASN A 448 -16.79 -3.46 3.73
C ASN A 448 -16.76 -3.85 5.22
N HIS A 449 -15.96 -3.14 6.01
CA HIS A 449 -15.83 -3.38 7.45
C HIS A 449 -17.14 -3.16 8.25
N GLU A 450 -18.12 -2.43 7.68
CA GLU A 450 -19.47 -2.27 8.26
C GLU A 450 -20.43 -3.39 7.86
N GLY A 451 -20.00 -4.38 7.10
CA GLY A 451 -20.84 -5.45 6.57
C GLY A 451 -21.74 -5.04 5.41
N LYS A 452 -21.45 -3.89 4.77
CA LYS A 452 -22.22 -3.32 3.64
C LYS A 452 -21.42 -3.40 2.33
N GLN A 453 -22.12 -3.22 1.23
CA GLN A 453 -21.50 -2.98 -0.07
C GLN A 453 -21.47 -1.48 -0.38
N PHE A 454 -20.45 -1.03 -1.11
CA PHE A 454 -20.40 0.30 -1.68
C PHE A 454 -21.32 0.40 -2.89
N GLU A 455 -21.77 1.61 -3.22
CA GLU A 455 -22.60 1.88 -4.40
C GLU A 455 -21.75 2.26 -5.63
N GLU A 456 -20.53 2.72 -5.40
CA GLU A 456 -19.62 3.22 -6.42
C GLU A 456 -19.12 2.07 -7.30
N LYS A 457 -19.44 2.14 -8.59
CA LYS A 457 -19.02 1.16 -9.58
C LYS A 457 -17.58 1.39 -10.02
N ILE A 458 -16.81 0.33 -10.11
CA ILE A 458 -15.43 0.37 -10.60
C ILE A 458 -15.33 -0.43 -11.89
N ALA A 459 -14.72 0.17 -12.92
CA ALA A 459 -14.45 -0.46 -14.19
C ALA A 459 -13.00 -0.96 -14.26
N ILE A 460 -12.82 -2.19 -14.70
CA ILE A 460 -11.51 -2.76 -14.98
C ILE A 460 -11.44 -3.09 -16.46
N VAL A 461 -10.38 -2.66 -17.13
CA VAL A 461 -10.16 -2.90 -18.54
C VAL A 461 -9.04 -3.92 -18.71
N GLY A 462 -9.42 -5.14 -19.12
CA GLY A 462 -8.55 -6.28 -19.29
C GLY A 462 -8.69 -7.32 -18.16
N ALA A 463 -9.00 -8.56 -18.53
CA ALA A 463 -9.16 -9.71 -17.65
C ALA A 463 -7.88 -10.56 -17.55
N GLY A 464 -6.71 -9.96 -17.59
CA GLY A 464 -5.43 -10.59 -17.27
C GLY A 464 -5.17 -10.64 -15.75
N PRO A 465 -4.02 -11.18 -15.30
CA PRO A 465 -3.69 -11.33 -13.87
C PRO A 465 -3.83 -10.06 -13.05
N ALA A 466 -3.37 -8.90 -13.57
CA ALA A 466 -3.46 -7.62 -12.88
C ALA A 466 -4.91 -7.14 -12.70
N GLY A 467 -5.71 -7.19 -13.77
CA GLY A 467 -7.11 -6.78 -13.73
C GLY A 467 -7.95 -7.68 -12.83
N MET A 468 -7.77 -9.01 -12.95
CA MET A 468 -8.49 -9.97 -12.11
C MET A 468 -8.08 -9.86 -10.62
N SER A 469 -6.81 -9.57 -10.34
CA SER A 469 -6.34 -9.30 -8.96
C SER A 469 -6.98 -8.04 -8.40
N ALA A 470 -7.02 -6.95 -9.16
CA ALA A 470 -7.71 -5.71 -8.75
C ALA A 470 -9.21 -5.98 -8.50
N ALA A 471 -9.87 -6.75 -9.38
CA ALA A 471 -11.27 -7.14 -9.21
C ALA A 471 -11.51 -7.90 -7.91
N TYR A 472 -10.65 -8.87 -7.59
CA TYR A 472 -10.72 -9.66 -6.37
C TYR A 472 -10.67 -8.77 -5.13
N TYR A 473 -9.64 -7.93 -5.00
CA TYR A 473 -9.45 -7.10 -3.81
C TYR A 473 -10.49 -5.98 -3.69
N LEU A 474 -10.95 -5.40 -4.81
CA LEU A 474 -12.05 -4.44 -4.79
C LEU A 474 -13.37 -5.09 -4.34
N ARG A 475 -13.62 -6.35 -4.75
CA ARG A 475 -14.77 -7.10 -4.26
C ARG A 475 -14.65 -7.42 -2.77
N CYS A 476 -13.46 -7.79 -2.29
CA CYS A 476 -13.21 -7.96 -0.85
C CYS A 476 -13.48 -6.69 -0.04
N LYS A 477 -13.28 -5.51 -0.63
CA LYS A 477 -13.63 -4.22 -0.01
C LYS A 477 -15.13 -3.88 -0.11
N GLY A 478 -15.90 -4.59 -0.93
CA GLY A 478 -17.35 -4.40 -1.07
C GLY A 478 -17.78 -3.58 -2.29
N TYR A 479 -16.89 -3.28 -3.24
CA TYR A 479 -17.27 -2.54 -4.46
C TYR A 479 -17.96 -3.42 -5.49
N PRO A 480 -18.98 -2.92 -6.20
CA PRO A 480 -19.45 -3.51 -7.45
C PRO A 480 -18.39 -3.29 -8.54
N VAL A 481 -17.91 -4.40 -9.13
CA VAL A 481 -16.81 -4.41 -10.10
C VAL A 481 -17.27 -5.04 -11.40
N THR A 482 -17.01 -4.33 -12.53
CA THR A 482 -17.19 -4.84 -13.88
C THR A 482 -15.84 -4.92 -14.58
N VAL A 483 -15.51 -6.08 -15.14
CA VAL A 483 -14.30 -6.31 -15.92
C VAL A 483 -14.70 -6.37 -17.40
N PHE A 484 -14.17 -5.46 -18.19
CA PHE A 484 -14.31 -5.41 -19.64
C PHE A 484 -13.16 -6.14 -20.31
N GLU A 485 -13.45 -7.16 -21.07
CA GLU A 485 -12.47 -7.97 -21.78
C GLU A 485 -12.87 -8.08 -23.25
N ARG A 486 -11.94 -7.83 -24.15
CA ARG A 486 -12.22 -7.91 -25.56
C ARG A 486 -12.23 -9.32 -26.14
N GLU A 487 -11.54 -10.26 -25.47
CA GLU A 487 -11.62 -11.68 -25.81
C GLU A 487 -12.93 -12.28 -25.26
N ASP A 488 -13.22 -13.51 -25.68
CA ASP A 488 -14.42 -14.25 -25.24
C ASP A 488 -14.24 -14.92 -23.86
N LYS A 489 -13.04 -14.89 -23.31
CA LYS A 489 -12.67 -15.52 -22.03
C LYS A 489 -11.69 -14.65 -21.23
N ALA A 490 -11.79 -14.73 -19.91
CA ALA A 490 -10.82 -14.15 -19.00
C ALA A 490 -9.55 -15.03 -18.90
N GLY A 491 -8.43 -14.41 -18.54
CA GLY A 491 -7.14 -15.07 -18.32
C GLY A 491 -5.97 -14.31 -18.95
N GLY A 492 -6.22 -13.51 -19.99
CA GLY A 492 -5.17 -12.76 -20.68
C GLY A 492 -4.04 -13.67 -21.16
N MET A 493 -2.79 -13.30 -20.87
CA MET A 493 -1.62 -14.09 -21.27
C MET A 493 -1.52 -15.45 -20.58
N LEU A 494 -2.16 -15.67 -19.42
CA LEU A 494 -2.24 -17.01 -18.79
C LEU A 494 -2.97 -18.00 -19.71
N LEU A 495 -4.03 -17.53 -20.38
CA LEU A 495 -4.82 -18.34 -21.29
C LEU A 495 -4.23 -18.38 -22.70
N ASN A 496 -3.81 -17.21 -23.22
CA ASN A 496 -3.48 -17.03 -24.62
C ASN A 496 -1.98 -17.18 -24.93
N GLY A 497 -1.10 -17.01 -23.93
CA GLY A 497 0.34 -17.00 -24.13
C GLY A 497 1.07 -18.20 -23.50
N ILE A 498 0.62 -18.68 -22.33
CA ILE A 498 1.28 -19.78 -21.64
C ILE A 498 0.75 -21.12 -22.19
N PRO A 499 1.65 -22.05 -22.59
CA PRO A 499 1.24 -23.35 -23.11
C PRO A 499 0.51 -24.22 -22.07
N SER A 500 -0.41 -25.08 -22.54
CA SER A 500 -1.22 -25.94 -21.66
C SER A 500 -0.36 -26.97 -20.89
N PHE A 501 0.78 -27.39 -21.40
CA PHE A 501 1.69 -28.29 -20.69
C PHE A 501 2.42 -27.65 -19.49
N ARG A 502 2.42 -26.30 -19.39
CA ARG A 502 2.92 -25.56 -18.23
C ARG A 502 1.80 -25.12 -17.29
N LEU A 503 0.67 -24.69 -17.85
CA LEU A 503 -0.47 -24.18 -17.10
C LEU A 503 -1.77 -24.72 -17.72
N GLU A 504 -2.35 -25.73 -17.08
CA GLU A 504 -3.61 -26.32 -17.48
C GLU A 504 -4.73 -25.26 -17.49
N LYS A 505 -5.52 -25.23 -18.56
CA LYS A 505 -6.56 -24.22 -18.75
C LYS A 505 -7.70 -24.34 -17.73
N ASP A 506 -7.94 -25.55 -17.24
CA ASP A 506 -8.94 -25.83 -16.20
C ASP A 506 -8.56 -25.20 -14.85
N VAL A 507 -7.26 -25.11 -14.53
CA VAL A 507 -6.77 -24.43 -13.34
C VAL A 507 -7.09 -22.93 -13.39
N ILE A 508 -6.88 -22.31 -14.56
CA ILE A 508 -7.22 -20.89 -14.76
C ILE A 508 -8.73 -20.68 -14.61
N ALA A 509 -9.53 -21.53 -15.27
CA ALA A 509 -10.98 -21.47 -15.21
C ALA A 509 -11.51 -21.62 -13.78
N ALA A 510 -10.93 -22.54 -13.00
CA ALA A 510 -11.30 -22.78 -11.62
C ALA A 510 -11.04 -21.56 -10.73
N GLU A 511 -9.91 -20.87 -10.89
CA GLU A 511 -9.62 -19.66 -10.10
C GLU A 511 -10.47 -18.46 -10.54
N ILE A 512 -10.80 -18.33 -11.85
CA ILE A 512 -11.73 -17.29 -12.33
C ILE A 512 -13.15 -17.49 -11.78
N GLU A 513 -13.59 -18.74 -11.59
CA GLU A 513 -14.92 -19.04 -11.05
C GLU A 513 -15.09 -18.50 -9.62
N VAL A 514 -14.02 -18.38 -8.84
CA VAL A 514 -14.05 -17.69 -7.53
C VAL A 514 -14.47 -16.23 -7.69
N LEU A 515 -13.91 -15.51 -8.67
CA LEU A 515 -14.26 -14.10 -8.91
C LEU A 515 -15.73 -13.95 -9.33
N LYS A 516 -16.22 -14.85 -10.18
CA LYS A 516 -17.63 -14.85 -10.58
C LYS A 516 -18.55 -15.10 -9.38
N THR A 517 -18.21 -16.07 -8.53
CA THR A 517 -18.92 -16.36 -7.29
C THR A 517 -18.90 -15.17 -6.31
N MET A 518 -17.82 -14.40 -6.27
CA MET A 518 -17.72 -13.15 -5.52
C MET A 518 -18.60 -12.03 -6.10
N GLY A 519 -19.21 -12.22 -7.26
CA GLY A 519 -20.06 -11.24 -7.94
C GLY A 519 -19.26 -10.21 -8.78
N VAL A 520 -18.11 -10.59 -9.31
CA VAL A 520 -17.45 -9.82 -10.37
C VAL A 520 -18.24 -9.99 -11.66
N GLU A 521 -18.68 -8.89 -12.26
CA GLU A 521 -19.32 -8.90 -13.58
C GLU A 521 -18.25 -8.93 -14.67
N PHE A 522 -18.30 -9.90 -15.58
CA PHE A 522 -17.44 -9.94 -16.76
C PHE A 522 -18.24 -9.59 -18.01
N ARG A 523 -17.79 -8.61 -18.77
CA ARG A 523 -18.30 -8.23 -20.09
C ARG A 523 -17.27 -8.60 -21.14
N PHE A 524 -17.48 -9.73 -21.78
CA PHE A 524 -16.60 -10.27 -22.82
C PHE A 524 -16.95 -9.71 -24.20
N GLY A 525 -15.99 -9.74 -25.12
CA GLY A 525 -16.15 -9.24 -26.49
C GLY A 525 -16.28 -7.72 -26.58
N ILE A 526 -15.87 -6.98 -25.53
CA ILE A 526 -15.95 -5.51 -25.47
C ILE A 526 -14.53 -4.92 -25.52
N ASP A 527 -14.22 -4.27 -26.61
CA ASP A 527 -12.97 -3.50 -26.80
C ASP A 527 -13.17 -2.05 -26.35
N VAL A 528 -12.77 -1.73 -25.13
CA VAL A 528 -12.86 -0.37 -24.61
C VAL A 528 -11.96 0.56 -25.42
N GLY A 529 -12.52 1.65 -25.91
CA GLY A 529 -11.89 2.56 -26.87
C GLY A 529 -12.44 2.40 -28.30
N SER A 530 -13.01 1.24 -28.62
CA SER A 530 -13.64 0.96 -29.93
C SER A 530 -15.16 0.78 -29.80
N ASP A 531 -15.59 -0.16 -28.94
CA ASP A 531 -17.02 -0.46 -28.74
C ASP A 531 -17.66 0.48 -27.72
N VAL A 532 -16.93 0.82 -26.69
CA VAL A 532 -17.32 1.76 -25.64
C VAL A 532 -16.11 2.59 -25.20
N THR A 533 -16.30 3.89 -25.01
CA THR A 533 -15.24 4.80 -24.55
C THR A 533 -15.21 4.90 -23.02
N ILE A 534 -14.07 5.31 -22.45
CA ILE A 534 -13.97 5.61 -21.00
C ILE A 534 -15.00 6.68 -20.60
N GLN A 535 -15.25 7.69 -21.48
CA GLN A 535 -16.24 8.72 -21.18
C GLN A 535 -17.65 8.16 -21.09
N GLN A 536 -18.06 7.27 -22.00
CA GLN A 536 -19.36 6.61 -21.93
C GLN A 536 -19.50 5.78 -20.65
N LEU A 537 -18.43 5.10 -20.21
CA LEU A 537 -18.46 4.37 -18.94
C LEU A 537 -18.57 5.32 -17.72
N ARG A 538 -17.96 6.52 -17.77
CA ARG A 538 -18.19 7.56 -16.75
C ARG A 538 -19.66 7.98 -16.71
N ASP A 539 -20.28 8.13 -17.88
CA ASP A 539 -21.69 8.50 -18.01
C ASP A 539 -22.62 7.36 -17.51
N GLU A 540 -22.19 6.09 -17.59
CA GLU A 540 -22.86 4.93 -16.98
C GLU A 540 -22.67 4.85 -15.45
N GLY A 541 -21.89 5.76 -14.87
CA GLY A 541 -21.72 5.93 -13.42
C GLY A 541 -20.50 5.24 -12.81
N TYR A 542 -19.56 4.74 -13.61
CA TYR A 542 -18.28 4.25 -13.09
C TYR A 542 -17.44 5.41 -12.52
N LYS A 543 -16.85 5.20 -11.34
CA LYS A 543 -16.15 6.23 -10.56
C LYS A 543 -14.64 6.18 -10.68
N ALA A 544 -14.10 5.02 -11.03
CA ALA A 544 -12.67 4.84 -11.27
C ALA A 544 -12.44 3.70 -12.27
N PHE A 545 -11.28 3.74 -12.91
CA PHE A 545 -10.86 2.83 -13.97
C PHE A 545 -9.50 2.22 -13.65
N TYR A 546 -9.38 0.90 -13.76
CA TYR A 546 -8.10 0.22 -13.68
C TYR A 546 -7.76 -0.40 -15.02
N ILE A 547 -6.74 0.14 -15.70
CA ILE A 547 -6.32 -0.34 -17.02
C ILE A 547 -5.21 -1.39 -16.86
N ALA A 548 -5.48 -2.60 -17.34
CA ALA A 548 -4.63 -3.77 -17.20
C ALA A 548 -4.65 -4.65 -18.47
N ILE A 549 -4.58 -4.02 -19.67
CA ILE A 549 -4.69 -4.71 -20.96
C ILE A 549 -3.45 -5.54 -21.35
N GLY A 550 -2.37 -5.49 -20.56
CA GLY A 550 -1.14 -6.24 -20.78
C GLY A 550 -0.35 -5.84 -22.03
N ALA A 551 0.65 -6.63 -22.39
CA ALA A 551 1.52 -6.43 -23.54
C ALA A 551 1.40 -7.63 -24.52
N ARG A 552 0.31 -7.70 -25.27
CA ARG A 552 -0.05 -8.85 -26.11
C ARG A 552 0.44 -8.78 -27.55
N GLY A 553 1.02 -7.67 -27.97
CA GLY A 553 1.64 -7.55 -29.29
C GLY A 553 3.04 -8.15 -29.31
N GLY A 554 3.35 -8.94 -30.31
CA GLY A 554 4.72 -9.37 -30.53
C GLY A 554 5.52 -8.27 -31.24
N ARG A 555 6.82 -8.19 -30.92
CA ARG A 555 7.73 -7.32 -31.69
C ARG A 555 8.27 -8.07 -32.89
N MET A 556 8.38 -7.34 -34.01
CA MET A 556 9.06 -7.79 -35.21
C MET A 556 10.50 -7.26 -35.21
N ALA A 557 11.38 -7.94 -35.94
CA ALA A 557 12.81 -7.64 -35.95
C ALA A 557 13.16 -6.41 -36.80
N GLY A 558 12.30 -6.02 -37.72
CA GLY A 558 12.54 -4.94 -38.69
C GLY A 558 13.56 -5.33 -39.76
N VAL A 559 13.63 -6.62 -40.10
CA VAL A 559 14.57 -7.16 -41.08
C VAL A 559 13.88 -7.48 -42.42
N PRO A 560 14.58 -7.43 -43.53
CA PRO A 560 14.01 -7.82 -44.82
C PRO A 560 13.44 -9.24 -44.80
N GLY A 561 12.27 -9.44 -45.42
CA GLY A 561 11.60 -10.73 -45.52
C GLY A 561 10.74 -11.16 -44.33
N GLU A 562 10.60 -10.34 -43.31
CA GLU A 562 9.82 -10.72 -42.12
C GLU A 562 8.29 -10.75 -42.32
N ASP A 563 7.81 -10.25 -43.44
CA ASP A 563 6.39 -10.30 -43.87
C ASP A 563 6.04 -11.60 -44.65
N ALA A 564 7.02 -12.48 -44.85
CA ALA A 564 6.84 -13.70 -45.61
C ALA A 564 5.96 -14.74 -44.87
N LYS A 565 5.30 -15.59 -45.64
CA LYS A 565 4.58 -16.76 -45.12
C LYS A 565 5.56 -17.67 -44.37
N GLY A 566 5.22 -18.09 -43.16
CA GLY A 566 6.10 -18.85 -42.27
C GLY A 566 6.84 -18.01 -41.24
N VAL A 567 6.73 -16.66 -41.30
CA VAL A 567 7.21 -15.78 -40.25
C VAL A 567 6.04 -15.33 -39.40
N MET A 568 6.18 -15.37 -38.08
CA MET A 568 5.24 -14.75 -37.14
C MET A 568 5.90 -14.43 -35.81
N SER A 569 5.28 -13.55 -35.03
CA SER A 569 5.75 -13.34 -33.66
C SER A 569 5.43 -14.57 -32.78
N GLY A 570 6.29 -14.85 -31.81
CA GLY A 570 6.09 -15.95 -30.87
C GLY A 570 4.78 -15.85 -30.08
N ILE A 571 4.39 -14.62 -29.69
CA ILE A 571 3.10 -14.39 -29.00
C ILE A 571 1.90 -14.72 -29.91
N GLU A 572 1.94 -14.34 -31.18
CA GLU A 572 0.89 -14.68 -32.12
C GLU A 572 0.79 -16.19 -32.33
N PHE A 573 1.94 -16.86 -32.44
CA PHE A 573 2.01 -18.31 -32.55
C PHE A 573 1.38 -19.00 -31.34
N LEU A 574 1.82 -18.65 -30.12
CA LEU A 574 1.27 -19.22 -28.90
C LEU A 574 -0.24 -18.98 -28.77
N ASN A 575 -0.71 -17.78 -29.13
CA ASN A 575 -2.13 -17.47 -29.10
C ASN A 575 -2.93 -18.35 -30.07
N LYS A 576 -2.42 -18.55 -31.30
CA LYS A 576 -3.06 -19.44 -32.28
C LYS A 576 -3.14 -20.88 -31.81
N VAL A 577 -2.03 -21.40 -31.26
CA VAL A 577 -2.01 -22.75 -30.70
C VAL A 577 -2.97 -22.89 -29.52
N ASN A 578 -2.94 -21.96 -28.57
CA ASN A 578 -3.82 -22.04 -27.39
C ASN A 578 -5.32 -21.91 -27.72
N LYS A 579 -5.68 -21.24 -28.84
CA LYS A 579 -7.07 -21.12 -29.30
C LYS A 579 -7.52 -22.32 -30.13
N ASP A 580 -6.63 -22.87 -30.91
CA ASP A 580 -6.95 -23.94 -31.85
C ASP A 580 -5.72 -24.88 -32.08
N GLU A 581 -5.45 -25.71 -31.08
CA GLU A 581 -4.30 -26.63 -31.07
C GLU A 581 -4.39 -27.66 -32.17
N GLU A 582 -5.60 -28.08 -32.59
CA GLU A 582 -5.81 -29.10 -33.60
C GLU A 582 -5.44 -28.62 -35.01
N HIS A 583 -5.70 -27.34 -35.34
CA HIS A 583 -5.49 -26.79 -36.68
C HIS A 583 -4.19 -25.98 -36.82
N MET A 584 -3.60 -25.52 -35.72
CA MET A 584 -2.31 -24.81 -35.77
C MET A 584 -1.15 -25.81 -35.81
N LYS A 585 -0.83 -26.30 -37.02
CA LYS A 585 0.27 -27.23 -37.24
C LYS A 585 1.43 -26.58 -37.98
N LEU A 586 2.63 -26.91 -37.56
CA LEU A 586 3.88 -26.61 -38.26
C LEU A 586 4.35 -27.84 -39.01
N SER A 587 5.20 -27.63 -39.98
CA SER A 587 5.92 -28.69 -40.69
C SER A 587 7.32 -28.18 -41.04
N GLY A 588 8.25 -29.09 -41.21
CA GLY A 588 9.62 -28.75 -41.53
C GLY A 588 10.40 -28.16 -40.35
N LYS A 589 11.42 -27.41 -40.66
CA LYS A 589 12.34 -26.83 -39.66
C LYS A 589 11.86 -25.46 -39.16
N THR A 590 11.91 -25.27 -37.88
CA THR A 590 11.54 -23.99 -37.23
C THR A 590 12.74 -23.37 -36.54
N VAL A 591 12.98 -22.10 -36.83
CA VAL A 591 13.94 -21.27 -36.13
C VAL A 591 13.21 -20.32 -35.19
N VAL A 592 13.58 -20.35 -33.91
CA VAL A 592 13.06 -19.42 -32.89
C VAL A 592 14.15 -18.39 -32.56
N ILE A 593 13.81 -17.10 -32.65
CA ILE A 593 14.73 -16.01 -32.35
C ILE A 593 14.34 -15.34 -31.04
N GLY A 594 15.19 -15.45 -30.01
CA GLY A 594 15.02 -14.92 -28.67
C GLY A 594 15.60 -15.82 -27.59
N GLY A 595 15.92 -15.25 -26.41
CA GLY A 595 16.57 -15.92 -25.28
C GLY A 595 15.79 -15.88 -23.95
N GLY A 596 14.55 -15.39 -23.95
CA GLY A 596 13.71 -15.30 -22.75
C GLY A 596 12.73 -16.48 -22.60
N ASN A 597 11.99 -16.52 -21.46
CA ASN A 597 11.02 -17.58 -21.17
C ASN A 597 9.98 -17.77 -22.28
N VAL A 598 9.53 -16.69 -22.91
CA VAL A 598 8.59 -16.77 -24.04
C VAL A 598 9.21 -17.54 -25.22
N ALA A 599 10.52 -17.38 -25.45
CA ALA A 599 11.19 -18.11 -26.53
C ALA A 599 11.29 -19.61 -26.22
N MET A 600 11.49 -19.99 -24.95
CA MET A 600 11.43 -21.38 -24.49
C MET A 600 10.04 -21.97 -24.71
N ASP A 601 8.99 -21.28 -24.31
CA ASP A 601 7.60 -21.67 -24.52
C ASP A 601 7.27 -21.85 -26.02
N VAL A 602 7.74 -20.91 -26.84
CA VAL A 602 7.54 -20.95 -28.31
C VAL A 602 8.25 -22.15 -28.93
N ALA A 603 9.51 -22.40 -28.57
CA ALA A 603 10.28 -23.51 -29.13
C ALA A 603 9.70 -24.87 -28.76
N ARG A 604 9.36 -25.05 -27.49
CA ARG A 604 8.74 -26.31 -27.00
C ARG A 604 7.33 -26.51 -27.58
N THR A 605 6.59 -25.42 -27.79
CA THR A 605 5.28 -25.47 -28.45
C THR A 605 5.41 -25.78 -29.95
N ALA A 606 6.42 -25.23 -30.64
CA ALA A 606 6.67 -25.50 -32.06
C ALA A 606 6.95 -26.97 -32.31
N LEU A 607 7.72 -27.63 -31.44
CA LEU A 607 7.97 -29.07 -31.49
C LEU A 607 6.66 -29.85 -31.35
N ARG A 608 5.80 -29.49 -30.38
CA ARG A 608 4.48 -30.12 -30.17
C ARG A 608 3.50 -29.87 -31.32
N ALA A 609 3.62 -28.71 -31.98
CA ALA A 609 2.81 -28.34 -33.13
C ALA A 609 3.21 -29.09 -34.41
N GLY A 610 4.25 -29.93 -34.37
CA GLY A 610 4.64 -30.83 -35.46
C GLY A 610 5.85 -30.38 -36.30
N SER A 611 6.65 -29.41 -35.79
CA SER A 611 7.93 -29.10 -36.43
C SER A 611 8.89 -30.27 -36.33
N ASP A 612 9.58 -30.60 -37.45
CA ASP A 612 10.50 -31.74 -37.52
C ASP A 612 11.80 -31.49 -36.75
N ASP A 613 12.24 -30.23 -36.69
CA ASP A 613 13.44 -29.78 -36.01
C ASP A 613 13.24 -28.34 -35.50
N VAL A 614 13.64 -28.06 -34.26
CA VAL A 614 13.53 -26.72 -33.66
C VAL A 614 14.89 -26.26 -33.14
N SER A 615 15.34 -25.12 -33.63
CA SER A 615 16.57 -24.49 -33.19
C SER A 615 16.31 -23.06 -32.72
N MET A 616 16.95 -22.68 -31.61
CA MET A 616 16.87 -21.36 -31.03
C MET A 616 18.15 -20.58 -31.25
N TYR A 617 18.00 -19.27 -31.49
CA TYR A 617 19.09 -18.31 -31.62
C TYR A 617 18.82 -17.09 -30.80
N CYS A 618 19.79 -16.67 -29.98
CA CYS A 618 19.65 -15.49 -29.11
C CYS A 618 20.94 -14.67 -29.07
N LEU A 619 20.80 -13.40 -28.69
CA LEU A 619 21.91 -12.44 -28.63
C LEU A 619 22.87 -12.76 -27.49
N GLU A 620 22.33 -13.19 -26.37
CA GLU A 620 22.98 -13.38 -25.08
C GLU A 620 23.93 -14.59 -25.12
N SER A 621 24.96 -14.54 -24.28
CA SER A 621 25.72 -15.75 -23.90
C SER A 621 24.85 -16.66 -23.02
N ARG A 622 25.28 -17.90 -22.83
CA ARG A 622 24.54 -18.88 -22.01
C ARG A 622 24.20 -18.39 -20.60
N ASP A 623 25.17 -17.71 -19.97
CA ASP A 623 25.04 -17.23 -18.59
C ASP A 623 24.23 -15.93 -18.49
N GLU A 624 24.05 -15.21 -19.59
CA GLU A 624 23.30 -13.96 -19.66
C GLU A 624 21.88 -14.11 -20.17
N MET A 625 21.47 -15.33 -20.53
CA MET A 625 20.11 -15.57 -21.02
C MET A 625 19.08 -15.18 -19.97
N PRO A 626 18.04 -14.40 -20.34
CA PRO A 626 17.02 -13.96 -19.38
C PRO A 626 15.99 -15.05 -19.04
N ALA A 627 16.01 -16.20 -19.73
CA ALA A 627 15.16 -17.34 -19.39
C ALA A 627 15.59 -18.00 -18.08
N ALA A 628 14.62 -18.55 -17.35
CA ALA A 628 14.88 -19.33 -16.14
C ALA A 628 15.70 -20.59 -16.45
N LYS A 629 16.62 -20.96 -15.55
CA LYS A 629 17.54 -22.08 -15.78
C LYS A 629 16.81 -23.40 -16.00
N ASP A 630 15.79 -23.68 -15.23
CA ASP A 630 14.95 -24.86 -15.36
C ASP A 630 14.23 -24.91 -16.72
N GLU A 631 13.71 -23.81 -17.24
CA GLU A 631 13.09 -23.74 -18.56
C GLU A 631 14.10 -23.98 -19.71
N ILE A 632 15.33 -23.51 -19.54
CA ILE A 632 16.41 -23.76 -20.48
C ILE A 632 16.80 -25.26 -20.47
N GLU A 633 16.88 -25.87 -19.28
CA GLU A 633 17.18 -27.29 -19.12
C GLU A 633 16.08 -28.17 -19.73
N GLU A 634 14.81 -27.85 -19.45
CA GLU A 634 13.67 -28.55 -20.06
C GLU A 634 13.65 -28.46 -21.58
N ALA A 635 14.01 -27.31 -22.17
CA ALA A 635 14.11 -27.17 -23.62
C ALA A 635 15.24 -28.05 -24.23
N LEU A 636 16.37 -28.13 -23.53
CA LEU A 636 17.47 -29.00 -23.95
C LEU A 636 17.14 -30.51 -23.83
N GLU A 637 16.42 -30.91 -22.78
CA GLU A 637 15.93 -32.28 -22.60
C GLU A 637 14.97 -32.71 -23.72
N GLU A 638 14.23 -31.76 -24.29
CA GLU A 638 13.38 -31.95 -25.46
C GLU A 638 14.16 -31.89 -26.79
N ASN A 639 15.49 -31.91 -26.76
CA ASN A 639 16.41 -31.87 -27.92
C ASN A 639 16.32 -30.57 -28.75
N ILE A 640 15.90 -29.46 -28.15
CA ILE A 640 15.93 -28.15 -28.80
C ILE A 640 17.36 -27.60 -28.73
N SER A 641 17.95 -27.28 -29.89
CA SER A 641 19.30 -26.68 -29.90
C SER A 641 19.26 -25.18 -29.60
N ILE A 642 20.08 -24.74 -28.65
CA ILE A 642 20.17 -23.33 -28.26
C ILE A 642 21.53 -22.75 -28.67
N ASN A 643 21.52 -21.74 -29.56
CA ASN A 643 22.68 -21.16 -30.19
C ASN A 643 22.83 -19.69 -29.74
N ASN A 644 23.84 -19.41 -28.93
CA ASN A 644 24.09 -18.12 -28.32
C ASN A 644 24.93 -17.18 -29.20
N GLY A 645 24.73 -15.86 -29.07
CA GLY A 645 25.51 -14.81 -29.71
C GLY A 645 25.12 -14.56 -31.17
N TRP A 646 23.86 -14.74 -31.53
CA TRP A 646 23.36 -14.54 -32.89
C TRP A 646 22.07 -13.69 -32.90
N GLY A 647 22.02 -12.71 -33.82
CA GLY A 647 20.83 -11.90 -34.08
C GLY A 647 20.39 -11.94 -35.53
N PRO A 648 19.12 -11.62 -35.84
CA PRO A 648 18.60 -11.68 -37.21
C PRO A 648 19.19 -10.56 -38.08
N LYS A 649 19.51 -10.88 -39.33
CA LYS A 649 19.96 -9.94 -40.34
C LYS A 649 18.95 -9.80 -41.47
N GLU A 650 18.52 -10.93 -42.03
CA GLU A 650 17.47 -10.97 -43.07
C GLU A 650 16.83 -12.37 -43.13
N ILE A 651 15.65 -12.45 -43.71
CA ILE A 651 14.92 -13.68 -43.97
C ILE A 651 14.87 -13.87 -45.48
N ILE A 652 15.51 -14.94 -45.95
CA ILE A 652 15.52 -15.30 -47.36
C ILE A 652 14.19 -15.95 -47.70
N THR A 653 13.53 -15.46 -48.75
CA THR A 653 12.22 -15.94 -49.18
C THR A 653 12.28 -16.52 -50.58
N GLU A 654 11.48 -17.54 -50.83
CA GLU A 654 11.24 -18.12 -52.15
C GLU A 654 9.73 -18.28 -52.38
N ASN A 655 9.22 -17.71 -53.44
CA ASN A 655 7.76 -17.73 -53.75
C ASN A 655 6.88 -17.17 -52.62
N GLY A 656 7.38 -16.14 -51.89
CA GLY A 656 6.67 -15.51 -50.77
C GLY A 656 6.63 -16.31 -49.47
N ARG A 657 7.41 -17.40 -49.37
CA ARG A 657 7.60 -18.19 -48.12
C ARG A 657 9.02 -18.12 -47.62
N VAL A 658 9.22 -18.38 -46.36
CA VAL A 658 10.53 -18.58 -45.74
C VAL A 658 11.24 -19.72 -46.37
N LYS A 659 12.54 -19.55 -46.69
CA LYS A 659 13.47 -20.55 -47.13
C LYS A 659 14.67 -20.67 -46.18
N ALA A 660 15.14 -19.56 -45.66
CA ALA A 660 16.24 -19.53 -44.72
C ALA A 660 16.24 -18.20 -43.92
N VAL A 661 16.91 -18.20 -42.79
CA VAL A 661 17.23 -16.97 -42.04
C VAL A 661 18.74 -16.76 -42.01
N VAL A 662 19.16 -15.54 -42.28
CA VAL A 662 20.55 -15.10 -42.12
C VAL A 662 20.69 -14.44 -40.78
N LEU A 663 21.63 -14.93 -39.99
CA LEU A 663 21.95 -14.37 -38.66
C LEU A 663 23.34 -13.77 -38.69
N LYS A 664 23.55 -12.72 -37.91
CA LYS A 664 24.83 -12.03 -37.70
C LYS A 664 25.31 -12.17 -36.27
N LYS A 665 26.62 -12.25 -36.10
CA LYS A 665 27.24 -12.45 -34.80
C LYS A 665 27.00 -11.26 -33.88
N CYS A 666 26.44 -11.50 -32.70
CA CYS A 666 26.38 -10.51 -31.62
C CYS A 666 27.65 -10.59 -30.76
N THR A 667 28.38 -9.50 -30.67
CA THR A 667 29.64 -9.42 -29.92
C THR A 667 29.47 -8.87 -28.52
N SER A 668 28.40 -8.10 -28.28
CA SER A 668 28.00 -7.60 -26.96
C SER A 668 26.52 -7.28 -26.96
N VAL A 669 25.81 -7.63 -25.90
CA VAL A 669 24.38 -7.33 -25.72
C VAL A 669 24.16 -6.02 -24.97
N PHE A 670 25.03 -5.72 -24.01
CA PHE A 670 24.90 -4.56 -23.14
C PHE A 670 26.08 -3.59 -23.29
N ASN A 671 25.83 -2.32 -23.14
CA ASN A 671 26.87 -1.29 -23.07
C ASN A 671 27.54 -1.24 -21.67
N ALA A 672 28.52 -0.34 -21.50
CA ALA A 672 29.25 -0.16 -20.25
C ALA A 672 28.34 0.20 -19.06
N GLU A 673 27.20 0.85 -19.30
CA GLU A 673 26.17 1.20 -18.31
C GLU A 673 25.15 0.08 -18.08
N LYS A 674 25.41 -1.15 -18.56
CA LYS A 674 24.51 -2.32 -18.51
C LYS A 674 23.13 -2.07 -19.14
N ARG A 675 23.05 -1.18 -20.13
CA ARG A 675 21.82 -0.96 -20.91
C ARG A 675 21.86 -1.81 -22.16
N PHE A 676 20.70 -2.36 -22.55
CA PHE A 676 20.55 -3.13 -23.78
C PHE A 676 20.93 -2.28 -25.01
N ALA A 677 22.02 -2.64 -25.65
CA ALA A 677 22.60 -1.95 -26.81
C ALA A 677 23.47 -2.94 -27.61
N PRO A 678 22.86 -3.91 -28.32
CA PRO A 678 23.58 -4.98 -28.98
C PRO A 678 24.50 -4.46 -30.07
N VAL A 679 25.72 -4.99 -30.10
CA VAL A 679 26.75 -4.72 -31.11
C VAL A 679 26.95 -5.97 -31.96
N TYR A 680 27.02 -5.78 -33.27
CA TYR A 680 27.10 -6.88 -34.21
C TYR A 680 28.37 -6.81 -35.09
N ASP A 681 28.91 -7.99 -35.44
CA ASP A 681 29.81 -8.12 -36.56
C ASP A 681 28.97 -8.45 -37.81
N GLU A 682 28.85 -7.48 -38.71
CA GLU A 682 28.04 -7.58 -39.93
C GLU A 682 28.67 -8.54 -40.96
N ASN A 683 29.96 -8.92 -40.81
CA ASN A 683 30.67 -9.80 -41.72
C ASN A 683 30.66 -11.26 -41.25
N ASP A 684 30.48 -11.49 -39.93
CA ASP A 684 30.35 -12.86 -39.40
C ASP A 684 28.88 -13.26 -39.43
N THR A 685 28.49 -14.03 -40.44
CA THR A 685 27.09 -14.43 -40.67
C THR A 685 26.97 -15.90 -40.90
N ILE A 686 25.84 -16.45 -40.47
CA ILE A 686 25.43 -17.83 -40.76
C ILE A 686 24.04 -17.83 -41.42
N THR A 687 23.84 -18.79 -42.33
CA THR A 687 22.56 -19.02 -42.99
C THR A 687 21.97 -20.35 -42.55
N ILE A 688 20.73 -20.30 -42.03
CA ILE A 688 20.02 -21.49 -41.54
C ILE A 688 18.80 -21.72 -42.43
N GLU A 689 18.77 -22.84 -43.10
CA GLU A 689 17.59 -23.28 -43.89
C GLU A 689 16.46 -23.65 -42.93
N CYS A 690 15.29 -23.07 -43.13
CA CYS A 690 14.08 -23.29 -42.32
C CYS A 690 12.82 -22.99 -43.09
N ASP A 691 11.72 -23.56 -42.63
CA ASP A 691 10.37 -23.40 -43.17
C ASP A 691 9.56 -22.38 -42.37
N ASN A 692 9.92 -22.18 -41.08
CA ASN A 692 9.25 -21.27 -40.17
C ASN A 692 10.27 -20.45 -39.34
N VAL A 693 9.96 -19.18 -39.11
CA VAL A 693 10.71 -18.28 -38.22
C VAL A 693 9.75 -17.67 -37.19
N LEU A 694 10.01 -17.94 -35.92
CA LEU A 694 9.20 -17.44 -34.80
C LEU A 694 9.99 -16.42 -33.99
N LEU A 695 9.55 -15.16 -34.05
CA LEU A 695 10.24 -14.04 -33.42
C LEU A 695 9.77 -13.83 -31.97
N SER A 696 10.62 -14.16 -31.00
CA SER A 696 10.35 -14.03 -29.56
C SER A 696 11.24 -12.96 -28.92
N ILE A 697 11.35 -11.81 -29.58
CA ILE A 697 12.26 -10.69 -29.25
C ILE A 697 11.61 -9.56 -28.46
N GLY A 698 10.56 -9.89 -27.74
CA GLY A 698 9.85 -8.97 -26.84
C GLY A 698 8.39 -8.77 -27.19
N GLN A 699 7.73 -8.06 -26.32
CA GLN A 699 6.30 -7.77 -26.37
C GLN A 699 6.07 -6.27 -26.44
N GLN A 700 4.88 -5.86 -26.88
CA GLN A 700 4.45 -4.47 -26.95
C GLN A 700 2.99 -4.32 -26.52
N ILE A 701 2.69 -3.17 -25.94
CA ILE A 701 1.35 -2.78 -25.52
C ILE A 701 0.62 -2.27 -26.76
N ILE A 702 -0.60 -2.75 -27.01
CA ILE A 702 -1.46 -2.26 -28.07
C ILE A 702 -2.59 -1.47 -27.47
N TRP A 703 -2.41 -0.17 -27.43
CA TRP A 703 -3.38 0.76 -26.83
C TRP A 703 -4.64 0.99 -27.69
N GLY A 704 -4.53 0.91 -29.02
CA GLY A 704 -5.64 1.27 -29.91
C GLY A 704 -6.16 2.67 -29.60
N ASN A 705 -7.48 2.79 -29.47
CA ASN A 705 -8.17 4.06 -29.13
C ASN A 705 -8.51 4.18 -27.62
N LEU A 706 -8.06 3.23 -26.77
CA LEU A 706 -8.42 3.16 -25.35
C LEU A 706 -8.20 4.49 -24.61
N LEU A 707 -7.09 5.16 -24.88
CA LEU A 707 -6.70 6.39 -24.21
C LEU A 707 -7.22 7.67 -24.88
N ALA A 708 -8.00 7.54 -25.95
CA ALA A 708 -8.55 8.70 -26.66
C ALA A 708 -9.45 9.55 -25.74
N GLY A 709 -9.19 10.85 -25.71
CA GLY A 709 -9.93 11.79 -24.86
C GLY A 709 -9.52 11.79 -23.39
N THR A 710 -8.48 11.06 -22.99
CA THR A 710 -7.91 11.09 -21.65
C THR A 710 -6.60 11.89 -21.59
N LYS A 711 -6.15 12.22 -20.37
CA LYS A 711 -4.86 12.88 -20.10
C LYS A 711 -3.74 11.88 -19.84
N VAL A 712 -3.97 10.59 -20.05
CA VAL A 712 -2.95 9.56 -19.80
C VAL A 712 -1.80 9.75 -20.79
N GLU A 713 -0.59 9.87 -20.25
CA GLU A 713 0.65 10.00 -21.04
C GLU A 713 1.37 8.67 -21.14
N LEU A 714 2.10 8.48 -22.22
CA LEU A 714 2.94 7.31 -22.45
C LEU A 714 4.42 7.64 -22.37
N ASN A 715 5.20 6.68 -21.89
CA ASN A 715 6.66 6.68 -21.96
C ASN A 715 7.14 6.32 -23.38
N LYS A 716 8.41 6.56 -23.68
CA LYS A 716 9.01 6.22 -24.98
C LYS A 716 8.93 4.73 -25.34
N ASN A 717 8.88 3.86 -24.35
CA ASN A 717 8.75 2.41 -24.53
C ASN A 717 7.28 1.94 -24.67
N GLY A 718 6.33 2.86 -24.70
CA GLY A 718 4.90 2.57 -24.82
C GLY A 718 4.17 2.23 -23.52
N THR A 719 4.85 2.22 -22.36
CA THR A 719 4.18 2.05 -21.06
C THR A 719 3.49 3.33 -20.62
N ALA A 720 2.44 3.23 -19.81
CA ALA A 720 1.75 4.39 -19.26
C ALA A 720 2.62 5.08 -18.21
N LYS A 721 2.57 6.42 -18.18
CA LYS A 721 3.13 7.20 -17.08
C LYS A 721 2.14 7.20 -15.91
N ALA A 722 2.61 6.77 -14.76
CA ALA A 722 1.82 6.79 -13.53
C ALA A 722 2.75 7.00 -12.32
N ASP A 723 2.18 7.41 -11.23
CA ASP A 723 2.89 7.52 -9.96
C ASP A 723 3.34 6.12 -9.48
N PRO A 724 4.61 5.96 -9.07
CA PRO A 724 5.17 4.65 -8.74
C PRO A 724 4.60 4.01 -7.46
N VAL A 725 3.97 4.80 -6.60
CA VAL A 725 3.35 4.31 -5.35
C VAL A 725 1.87 4.04 -5.55
N THR A 726 1.18 4.93 -6.25
CA THR A 726 -0.28 4.90 -6.35
C THR A 726 -0.80 4.27 -7.63
N TYR A 727 0.05 4.12 -8.65
CA TYR A 727 -0.35 3.70 -10.02
C TYR A 727 -1.37 4.64 -10.69
N GLN A 728 -1.60 5.83 -10.13
CA GLN A 728 -2.48 6.85 -10.68
C GLN A 728 -1.82 7.54 -11.86
N THR A 729 -2.56 7.77 -12.93
CA THR A 729 -2.10 8.50 -14.11
C THR A 729 -2.36 10.01 -13.98
N ALA A 730 -2.02 10.79 -15.02
CA ALA A 730 -2.39 12.20 -15.09
C ALA A 730 -3.91 12.44 -15.18
N GLU A 731 -4.68 11.40 -15.52
CA GLU A 731 -6.15 11.41 -15.41
C GLU A 731 -6.52 10.85 -14.02
N PRO A 732 -7.10 11.65 -13.12
CA PRO A 732 -7.20 11.29 -11.70
C PRO A 732 -7.99 10.02 -11.38
N ASP A 733 -8.99 9.67 -12.19
CA ASP A 733 -9.83 8.49 -12.02
C ASP A 733 -9.30 7.25 -12.76
N ILE A 734 -8.13 7.37 -13.44
CA ILE A 734 -7.51 6.28 -14.18
C ILE A 734 -6.23 5.80 -13.49
N PHE A 735 -6.22 4.52 -13.14
CA PHE A 735 -5.10 3.79 -12.58
C PHE A 735 -4.64 2.72 -13.57
N VAL A 736 -3.37 2.38 -13.52
CA VAL A 736 -2.77 1.39 -14.43
C VAL A 736 -1.97 0.36 -13.64
N GLY A 737 -1.84 -0.86 -14.16
CA GLY A 737 -0.99 -1.86 -13.53
C GLY A 737 -0.72 -3.08 -14.41
N GLY A 738 0.23 -3.90 -13.96
CA GLY A 738 0.79 -4.98 -14.78
C GLY A 738 1.64 -4.43 -15.92
N ASP A 739 1.69 -5.15 -17.03
CA ASP A 739 2.60 -4.84 -18.15
C ASP A 739 2.39 -3.47 -18.78
N VAL A 740 1.20 -2.90 -18.69
CA VAL A 740 0.94 -1.56 -19.22
C VAL A 740 1.71 -0.46 -18.47
N TYR A 741 2.12 -0.74 -17.24
CA TYR A 741 2.91 0.16 -16.41
C TYR A 741 4.39 -0.23 -16.34
N THR A 742 4.68 -1.49 -16.03
CA THR A 742 6.06 -1.95 -15.79
C THR A 742 6.78 -2.44 -17.05
N GLY A 743 6.06 -2.64 -18.17
CA GLY A 743 6.48 -3.54 -19.23
C GLY A 743 6.23 -5.01 -18.84
N PRO A 744 6.46 -5.97 -19.76
CA PRO A 744 6.24 -7.38 -19.50
C PRO A 744 7.03 -7.89 -18.30
N ARG A 745 6.31 -8.51 -17.33
CA ARG A 745 6.87 -9.14 -16.12
C ARG A 745 6.13 -10.44 -15.80
N PHE A 746 6.47 -11.05 -14.67
CA PHE A 746 5.84 -12.31 -14.23
C PHE A 746 4.41 -12.08 -13.72
N ALA A 747 3.60 -13.13 -13.74
CA ALA A 747 2.21 -13.08 -13.27
C ALA A 747 2.08 -12.56 -11.82
N ILE A 748 3.01 -12.92 -10.93
CA ILE A 748 3.01 -12.47 -9.54
C ILE A 748 3.24 -10.96 -9.40
N ASP A 749 4.04 -10.34 -10.30
CA ASP A 749 4.22 -8.88 -10.32
C ASP A 749 2.92 -8.19 -10.75
N ALA A 750 2.21 -8.75 -11.73
CA ALA A 750 0.92 -8.25 -12.18
C ALA A 750 -0.17 -8.37 -11.09
N ILE A 751 -0.17 -9.49 -10.35
CA ILE A 751 -1.07 -9.70 -9.21
C ILE A 751 -0.81 -8.66 -8.11
N ALA A 752 0.45 -8.42 -7.77
CA ALA A 752 0.83 -7.40 -6.80
C ALA A 752 0.38 -6.01 -7.23
N ALA A 753 0.58 -5.64 -8.49
CA ALA A 753 0.12 -4.36 -9.03
C ALA A 753 -1.41 -4.19 -8.94
N GLY A 754 -2.18 -5.26 -9.17
CA GLY A 754 -3.63 -5.25 -9.01
C GLY A 754 -4.08 -5.04 -7.56
N LYS A 755 -3.40 -5.69 -6.62
CA LYS A 755 -3.63 -5.53 -5.18
C LYS A 755 -3.37 -4.09 -4.74
N GLU A 756 -2.23 -3.52 -5.11
CA GLU A 756 -1.85 -2.15 -4.78
C GLU A 756 -2.76 -1.12 -5.46
N GLY A 757 -3.10 -1.33 -6.73
CA GLY A 757 -4.05 -0.48 -7.46
C GLY A 757 -5.42 -0.41 -6.80
N CYS A 758 -5.89 -1.52 -6.22
CA CYS A 758 -7.13 -1.58 -5.43
C CYS A 758 -7.10 -0.61 -4.24
N VAL A 759 -5.97 -0.51 -3.51
CA VAL A 759 -5.82 0.42 -2.38
C VAL A 759 -5.94 1.87 -2.87
N SER A 760 -5.31 2.19 -3.99
CA SER A 760 -5.37 3.54 -4.58
C SER A 760 -6.77 3.92 -5.04
N ILE A 761 -7.45 3.00 -5.73
CA ILE A 761 -8.83 3.21 -6.19
C ILE A 761 -9.76 3.43 -5.01
N HIS A 762 -9.66 2.60 -3.96
CA HIS A 762 -10.44 2.76 -2.74
C HIS A 762 -10.26 4.15 -2.12
N ARG A 763 -9.01 4.60 -1.98
CA ARG A 763 -8.69 5.91 -1.42
C ARG A 763 -9.14 7.08 -2.32
N PHE A 764 -9.08 6.91 -3.62
CA PHE A 764 -9.54 7.91 -4.57
C PHE A 764 -11.06 8.09 -4.54
N VAL A 765 -11.81 7.01 -4.51
CA VAL A 765 -13.28 7.03 -4.50
C VAL A 765 -13.81 7.62 -3.19
N HIS A 766 -13.13 7.38 -2.07
CA HIS A 766 -13.43 8.02 -0.80
C HIS A 766 -12.77 9.39 -0.71
N LYS A 767 -13.56 10.45 -0.86
CA LYS A 767 -13.08 11.85 -0.80
C LYS A 767 -12.30 12.13 0.49
N GLY A 768 -11.25 12.91 0.37
CA GLY A 768 -10.44 13.35 1.51
C GLY A 768 -9.34 12.38 1.95
N HIS A 769 -9.10 11.30 1.20
CA HIS A 769 -7.98 10.39 1.44
C HIS A 769 -6.80 10.72 0.54
N SER A 770 -5.61 10.87 1.11
CA SER A 770 -4.38 10.86 0.32
C SER A 770 -4.11 9.45 -0.21
N LEU A 771 -3.65 9.37 -1.46
CA LEU A 771 -3.29 8.09 -2.05
C LEU A 771 -1.97 7.53 -1.49
N THR A 772 -1.13 8.37 -0.91
CA THR A 772 0.23 8.01 -0.46
C THR A 772 0.36 7.85 1.05
N LEU A 773 -0.49 8.49 1.86
CA LEU A 773 -0.37 8.48 3.31
C LEU A 773 -0.59 7.07 3.89
N ALA A 774 0.28 6.68 4.82
CA ALA A 774 0.24 5.38 5.49
C ALA A 774 0.16 4.18 4.53
N ARG A 775 0.73 4.34 3.33
CA ARG A 775 0.84 3.26 2.37
C ARG A 775 2.11 2.46 2.65
N ASP A 776 1.95 1.18 2.79
CA ASP A 776 3.04 0.26 3.15
C ASP A 776 3.87 -0.17 1.96
#